data_6cddb36c5247fb79ee919f85e46e3b08
#
_entry.id   6cddb36c5247fb79ee919f85e46e3b08
#
_cell.length_a   1.000
_cell.length_b   1.000
_cell.length_c   1.000
_cell.angle_alpha   90.00
_cell.angle_beta   90.00
_cell.angle_gamma   90.00
#
_symmetry.space_group_name_H-M   'P 1'
#
loop_
_entity.id
_entity.type
_entity.pdbx_description
1 polymer ?
#
loop_
_entity_poly.entity_id
_entity_poly.type
_entity_poly.pdbx_seq_one_letter_code
_entity_poly.pdbx_strand_id
1 'polypeptide(L)'
;MAFSGRSLVAAVALATAGPALADVPLHEGRFADGSRVGSAQFVGWHDAAGQPQLGGRPIFDQANPLRWALTSGPGIAAPGPGETAAFVELVGGDRLPGVVEEYRSGQESLLERLPPHLLVRPAVPVDLPGRPPRPHVRVIASAVRRVVWQRGSLPAKAGTLRTSDGNEIAFRSLRWTRTGVFLLADDGPRRVPFAELAEICPAGGDPWDAYFDAVALLTPELATRILRADVAGGLVVSTSLERFRAIGADAQQVMTWQHLFHPAWSLDPLWIPHASIRCRWLFAPLEVPLPVIEPSRATRTAVFGSGWGWNVNRSAAGEPLGANGSAFGWGFGVQARCELAFPLPPAATAFRTGVALDDAAGSGGCALARVCLDSPQAQPLWKSGMLVGTSDPADTGPIGLALPAGKTSTLVLVADEAHEGRPAGADPYDIRDVVDWLDPVVMLNPDALRTLVRERLPATIPAWKGWNVVLPANAALVVRNAFDGAPDGTGGSIRQVAAQSGPLTLARTLQVGPRQRYLAIGVSRGAVSPSRFEVRIDGVTVSSADVPQRQPGVPTRPFFFPLARFAGKTVEVQVVHLPADANGLVSWHILEPLDAPDPGWVEGELLEARSEGGATLARQDDGSILVGGPSPETDAHVLRLRSDEVGITALRVDALPDATSPLGGPGRSAAAAFVLTGFEAEAASVADPETRKKIVFTAATASVEQPGRPAAAILDSDPKSGWGANRELAAGPIAVLLRLAEPVGYPGGTEITIRPQYGFGERHVPGRIRVSFTTAPEPALLPPGSLLTDTPPPPPPQ
;
A
#
# COMPACT_ATOMS: atom_id res chain seq x y z
N MET A 1 -32.25 -17.71 29.79
CA MET A 1 -31.31 -16.88 30.54
C MET A 1 -30.36 -16.26 29.50
N ALA A 2 -30.54 -14.97 29.30
CA ALA A 2 -29.79 -14.21 28.27
C ALA A 2 -28.50 -13.66 28.88
N PHE A 3 -27.36 -13.92 28.29
CA PHE A 3 -26.11 -13.24 28.61
C PHE A 3 -25.85 -12.17 27.54
N SER A 4 -26.02 -10.93 27.92
CA SER A 4 -25.63 -9.75 27.15
C SER A 4 -24.15 -9.45 27.43
N GLY A 5 -23.30 -9.65 26.45
CA GLY A 5 -21.89 -9.20 26.48
C GLY A 5 -21.79 -7.70 26.19
N ARG A 6 -21.60 -6.88 27.20
CA ARG A 6 -21.21 -5.47 27.06
C ARG A 6 -19.70 -5.39 26.98
N SER A 7 -19.19 -4.91 25.85
CA SER A 7 -17.80 -4.50 25.70
C SER A 7 -17.56 -3.25 26.55
N LEU A 8 -16.71 -3.37 27.55
CA LEU A 8 -16.21 -2.26 28.35
C LEU A 8 -15.19 -1.46 27.55
N VAL A 9 -15.56 -0.29 27.06
CA VAL A 9 -14.60 0.75 26.64
C VAL A 9 -14.22 1.52 27.91
N ALA A 10 -13.03 1.28 28.43
CA ALA A 10 -12.49 2.06 29.55
C ALA A 10 -12.12 3.46 29.06
N ALA A 11 -12.91 4.45 29.41
CA ALA A 11 -12.55 5.86 29.27
C ALA A 11 -11.57 6.22 30.38
N VAL A 12 -10.30 6.43 30.03
CA VAL A 12 -9.32 7.04 30.92
C VAL A 12 -9.54 8.55 30.90
N ALA A 13 -10.19 9.08 31.91
CA ALA A 13 -10.26 10.52 32.13
C ALA A 13 -8.93 11.01 32.71
N LEU A 14 -8.09 11.59 31.86
CA LEU A 14 -6.96 12.43 32.31
C LEU A 14 -7.51 13.82 32.61
N ALA A 15 -7.67 14.13 33.92
CA ALA A 15 -7.85 15.48 34.39
C ALA A 15 -6.51 16.22 34.30
N THR A 16 -6.30 16.96 33.22
CA THR A 16 -5.25 17.98 33.13
C THR A 16 -5.93 19.35 33.18
N ALA A 17 -5.38 20.24 34.01
CA ALA A 17 -5.77 21.66 34.06
C ALA A 17 -5.78 22.20 32.62
N GLY A 18 -6.92 22.72 32.18
CA GLY A 18 -7.12 23.16 30.81
C GLY A 18 -6.16 24.28 30.45
N PRO A 19 -5.49 24.17 29.28
CA PRO A 19 -4.95 25.35 28.64
C PRO A 19 -6.13 26.27 28.33
N ALA A 20 -5.91 27.60 28.48
CA ALA A 20 -6.85 28.63 28.04
C ALA A 20 -7.39 28.22 26.65
N LEU A 21 -8.71 28.40 26.44
CA LEU A 21 -9.40 28.16 25.17
C LEU A 21 -8.54 28.76 24.03
N ALA A 22 -7.72 27.93 23.43
CA ALA A 22 -7.00 28.31 22.21
C ALA A 22 -8.10 28.61 21.18
N ASP A 23 -8.06 29.79 20.54
CA ASP A 23 -9.00 30.15 19.50
C ASP A 23 -9.13 29.05 18.48
N VAL A 24 -10.35 28.54 18.31
CA VAL A 24 -10.63 27.49 17.31
C VAL A 24 -10.27 28.05 15.93
N PRO A 25 -9.43 27.35 15.13
CA PRO A 25 -8.99 27.89 13.86
C PRO A 25 -10.18 28.21 12.96
N LEU A 26 -10.16 29.40 12.40
CA LEU A 26 -11.10 29.85 11.39
C LEU A 26 -10.58 29.46 10.01
N HIS A 27 -11.48 29.25 9.07
CA HIS A 27 -11.14 28.86 7.73
C HIS A 27 -11.85 29.73 6.70
N GLU A 28 -11.12 30.05 5.66
CA GLU A 28 -11.67 30.61 4.43
C GLU A 28 -11.79 29.49 3.40
N GLY A 29 -12.95 29.37 2.74
CA GLY A 29 -13.19 28.30 1.77
C GLY A 29 -13.82 28.78 0.46
N ARG A 30 -13.50 28.09 -0.63
CA ARG A 30 -14.11 28.28 -1.95
C ARG A 30 -14.77 26.99 -2.42
N PHE A 31 -15.98 27.09 -2.91
CA PHE A 31 -16.77 26.01 -3.45
C PHE A 31 -16.69 25.94 -4.99
N ALA A 32 -17.15 24.83 -5.56
CA ALA A 32 -17.04 24.56 -6.98
C ALA A 32 -17.80 25.57 -7.86
N ASP A 33 -18.91 26.15 -7.36
CA ASP A 33 -19.67 27.22 -8.00
C ASP A 33 -18.98 28.60 -7.95
N GLY A 34 -17.79 28.70 -7.33
CA GLY A 34 -17.05 29.92 -7.15
C GLY A 34 -17.43 30.70 -5.89
N SER A 35 -18.49 30.32 -5.18
CA SER A 35 -18.90 30.95 -3.93
C SER A 35 -17.87 30.77 -2.83
N ARG A 36 -17.76 31.75 -1.94
CA ARG A 36 -16.79 31.78 -0.82
C ARG A 36 -17.49 31.76 0.53
N VAL A 37 -16.79 31.20 1.50
CA VAL A 37 -17.10 31.27 2.91
C VAL A 37 -15.85 31.78 3.61
N GLY A 38 -15.98 32.96 4.27
CA GLY A 38 -14.89 33.56 5.02
C GLY A 38 -15.03 33.29 6.52
N SER A 39 -13.92 33.17 7.22
CA SER A 39 -13.80 33.10 8.68
C SER A 39 -14.81 32.18 9.39
N ALA A 40 -14.98 30.97 8.92
CA ALA A 40 -15.89 29.97 9.47
C ALA A 40 -15.13 28.77 10.09
N GLN A 41 -15.79 28.07 11.00
CA GLN A 41 -15.29 26.83 11.59
C GLN A 41 -15.83 25.60 10.82
N PHE A 42 -15.04 24.55 10.79
CA PHE A 42 -15.55 23.24 10.39
C PHE A 42 -16.38 22.64 11.53
N VAL A 43 -17.52 22.04 11.17
CA VAL A 43 -18.41 21.31 12.09
C VAL A 43 -18.83 19.99 11.50
N GLY A 44 -19.30 19.06 12.32
CA GLY A 44 -19.94 17.82 11.86
C GLY A 44 -18.99 16.69 11.43
N TRP A 45 -17.70 16.72 11.75
CA TRP A 45 -16.77 15.62 11.43
C TRP A 45 -17.07 14.29 12.13
N HIS A 46 -17.79 14.33 13.23
CA HIS A 46 -18.11 13.18 14.08
C HIS A 46 -19.47 12.55 13.77
N ASP A 47 -20.28 13.21 12.96
CA ASP A 47 -21.61 12.71 12.62
C ASP A 47 -21.51 11.66 11.50
N ALA A 48 -21.74 10.40 11.85
CA ALA A 48 -21.76 9.30 10.89
C ALA A 48 -22.88 9.43 9.84
N ALA A 49 -23.91 10.24 10.12
CA ALA A 49 -25.05 10.51 9.25
C ALA A 49 -24.97 11.88 8.58
N GLY A 50 -24.20 12.82 9.16
CA GLY A 50 -24.00 14.17 8.65
C GLY A 50 -22.72 14.33 7.85
N GLN A 51 -22.74 15.19 6.84
CA GLN A 51 -21.53 15.58 6.15
C GLN A 51 -20.86 16.73 6.92
N PRO A 52 -19.52 16.75 7.03
CA PRO A 52 -18.83 17.90 7.61
C PRO A 52 -19.14 19.15 6.81
N GLN A 53 -19.26 20.28 7.52
CA GLN A 53 -19.69 21.56 6.96
C GLN A 53 -18.67 22.65 7.24
N LEU A 54 -18.62 23.64 6.35
CA LEU A 54 -17.91 24.89 6.52
C LEU A 54 -18.90 26.04 6.28
N GLY A 55 -19.11 26.90 7.28
CA GLY A 55 -20.09 28.01 7.19
C GLY A 55 -21.50 27.53 6.87
N GLY A 56 -21.92 26.39 7.44
CA GLY A 56 -23.23 25.77 7.21
C GLY A 56 -23.41 25.06 5.89
N ARG A 57 -22.35 24.92 5.06
CA ARG A 57 -22.39 24.25 3.77
C ARG A 57 -21.66 22.90 3.84
N PRO A 58 -22.27 21.79 3.38
CA PRO A 58 -21.60 20.50 3.29
C PRO A 58 -20.36 20.57 2.38
N ILE A 59 -19.22 20.10 2.87
CA ILE A 59 -17.95 20.19 2.11
C ILE A 59 -17.78 19.07 1.08
N PHE A 60 -18.50 17.95 1.24
CA PHE A 60 -18.45 16.79 0.35
C PHE A 60 -19.71 16.68 -0.52
N ASP A 61 -20.47 17.77 -0.68
CA ASP A 61 -21.61 17.79 -1.61
C ASP A 61 -21.15 17.43 -3.03
N GLN A 62 -21.91 16.57 -3.71
CA GLN A 62 -21.57 16.16 -5.09
C GLN A 62 -21.82 17.28 -6.09
N ALA A 63 -22.87 18.09 -5.89
CA ALA A 63 -23.25 19.16 -6.78
C ALA A 63 -22.36 20.40 -6.64
N ASN A 64 -22.03 20.77 -5.37
CA ASN A 64 -21.23 21.95 -5.07
C ASN A 64 -20.22 21.67 -3.95
N PRO A 65 -19.19 20.85 -4.19
CA PRO A 65 -18.18 20.50 -3.19
C PRO A 65 -17.29 21.70 -2.86
N LEU A 66 -16.70 21.64 -1.67
CA LEU A 66 -15.57 22.52 -1.33
C LEU A 66 -14.43 22.26 -2.32
N ARG A 67 -13.82 23.29 -2.90
CA ARG A 67 -12.58 23.18 -3.69
C ARG A 67 -11.36 23.23 -2.80
N TRP A 68 -11.32 24.23 -1.95
CA TRP A 68 -10.25 24.37 -0.97
C TRP A 68 -10.74 25.12 0.28
N ALA A 69 -10.02 24.89 1.38
CA ALA A 69 -10.14 25.68 2.59
C ALA A 69 -8.76 25.99 3.15
N LEU A 70 -8.52 27.28 3.41
CA LEU A 70 -7.34 27.81 4.07
C LEU A 70 -7.64 28.07 5.54
N THR A 71 -6.72 27.69 6.40
CA THR A 71 -6.82 28.00 7.82
C THR A 71 -6.26 29.41 8.06
N SER A 72 -7.04 30.27 8.70
CA SER A 72 -6.68 31.64 9.09
C SER A 72 -6.53 31.74 10.60
N GLY A 73 -5.54 32.51 11.07
CA GLY A 73 -5.34 32.79 12.48
C GLY A 73 -3.90 33.08 12.88
N PRO A 74 -3.67 33.76 14.01
CA PRO A 74 -2.33 34.01 14.51
C PRO A 74 -1.66 32.69 14.94
N GLY A 75 -0.45 32.44 14.46
CA GLY A 75 0.35 31.25 14.79
C GLY A 75 0.40 30.15 13.71
N ILE A 76 -0.36 30.27 12.63
CA ILE A 76 -0.24 29.44 11.45
C ILE A 76 0.57 30.20 10.41
N ALA A 77 1.83 30.50 10.75
CA ALA A 77 2.75 31.06 9.77
C ALA A 77 2.88 30.07 8.60
N ALA A 78 2.85 30.60 7.38
CA ALA A 78 3.25 29.84 6.21
C ALA A 78 4.62 29.20 6.50
N PRO A 79 4.88 27.94 6.14
CA PRO A 79 6.22 27.37 6.33
C PRO A 79 7.20 28.29 5.61
N GLY A 80 8.06 28.93 6.38
CA GLY A 80 9.15 29.70 5.81
C GLY A 80 10.01 28.78 4.93
N PRO A 81 10.78 29.30 3.98
CA PRO A 81 11.64 28.53 3.10
C PRO A 81 12.69 27.69 3.83
N GLY A 82 12.68 27.62 5.19
CA GLY A 82 13.62 26.90 6.04
C GLY A 82 13.07 25.82 6.96
N GLU A 83 11.77 25.54 6.97
CA GLU A 83 11.13 24.77 8.05
C GLU A 83 11.46 23.26 8.09
N THR A 84 11.99 22.65 7.06
CA THR A 84 12.48 21.26 7.16
C THR A 84 13.77 21.08 6.39
N ALA A 85 14.85 20.77 7.13
CA ALA A 85 16.16 20.52 6.52
C ALA A 85 16.14 19.23 5.68
N ALA A 86 15.36 18.23 6.07
CA ALA A 86 15.29 16.93 5.41
C ALA A 86 13.83 16.55 5.06
N PHE A 87 13.61 16.00 3.87
CA PHE A 87 12.31 15.53 3.42
C PHE A 87 12.41 14.56 2.24
N VAL A 88 11.35 13.81 2.03
CA VAL A 88 11.11 13.03 0.81
C VAL A 88 10.00 13.70 0.02
N GLU A 89 10.28 14.06 -1.21
CA GLU A 89 9.31 14.54 -2.19
C GLU A 89 8.86 13.39 -3.08
N LEU A 90 7.57 13.30 -3.29
CA LEU A 90 6.94 12.17 -3.91
C LEU A 90 6.35 12.56 -5.27
N VAL A 91 6.20 11.60 -6.12
CA VAL A 91 5.54 11.80 -7.40
C VAL A 91 4.09 12.25 -7.13
N GLY A 92 3.60 13.28 -7.86
CA GLY A 92 2.32 13.92 -7.59
C GLY A 92 2.39 15.06 -6.55
N GLY A 93 3.61 15.41 -6.10
CA GLY A 93 3.88 16.60 -5.29
C GLY A 93 3.56 16.45 -3.80
N ASP A 94 3.18 15.28 -3.32
CA ASP A 94 3.14 14.99 -1.89
C ASP A 94 4.56 15.07 -1.30
N ARG A 95 4.66 15.38 0.00
CA ARG A 95 5.96 15.54 0.68
C ARG A 95 5.88 15.01 2.10
N LEU A 96 6.86 14.20 2.49
CA LEU A 96 7.04 13.72 3.86
C LEU A 96 8.28 14.36 4.48
N PRO A 97 8.16 15.27 5.44
CA PRO A 97 9.29 15.77 6.22
C PRO A 97 9.90 14.66 7.06
N GLY A 98 11.21 14.48 6.99
CA GLY A 98 11.91 13.43 7.71
C GLY A 98 13.20 12.99 7.03
N VAL A 99 13.91 12.10 7.70
CA VAL A 99 15.22 11.58 7.27
C VAL A 99 15.06 10.15 6.77
N VAL A 100 15.54 9.86 5.57
CA VAL A 100 15.67 8.49 5.08
C VAL A 100 16.85 7.83 5.80
N GLU A 101 16.57 6.74 6.53
CA GLU A 101 17.58 6.01 7.32
C GLU A 101 17.96 4.68 6.67
N GLU A 102 17.02 3.99 6.04
CA GLU A 102 17.27 2.69 5.47
C GLU A 102 16.40 2.45 4.21
N TYR A 103 16.90 1.63 3.31
CA TYR A 103 16.14 1.04 2.20
C TYR A 103 15.96 -0.45 2.45
N ARG A 104 14.76 -0.94 2.21
CA ARG A 104 14.40 -2.36 2.20
C ARG A 104 14.07 -2.80 0.78
N SER A 105 14.76 -3.83 0.31
CA SER A 105 14.33 -4.54 -0.91
C SER A 105 12.95 -5.12 -0.67
N GLY A 106 12.14 -5.17 -1.72
CA GLY A 106 10.83 -5.79 -1.63
C GLY A 106 10.94 -7.24 -1.13
N GLN A 107 9.94 -7.66 -0.39
CA GLN A 107 9.76 -9.04 0.00
C GLN A 107 8.61 -9.61 -0.80
N GLU A 108 8.84 -10.69 -1.52
CA GLU A 108 7.81 -11.37 -2.28
C GLU A 108 7.69 -12.79 -1.73
N SER A 109 6.69 -13.03 -0.91
CA SER A 109 6.26 -14.34 -0.46
C SER A 109 4.82 -14.57 -0.89
N LEU A 110 4.35 -15.81 -0.82
CA LEU A 110 2.96 -16.12 -1.16
C LEU A 110 1.95 -15.40 -0.26
N LEU A 111 2.33 -15.14 1.00
CA LEU A 111 1.44 -14.55 2.02
C LEU A 111 1.68 -13.06 2.22
N GLU A 112 2.85 -12.55 1.84
CA GLU A 112 3.23 -11.16 2.06
C GLU A 112 4.00 -10.61 0.87
N ARG A 113 3.49 -9.54 0.27
CA ARG A 113 4.15 -8.83 -0.82
C ARG A 113 4.40 -7.40 -0.39
N LEU A 114 5.64 -7.14 -0.02
CA LEU A 114 6.12 -5.81 0.30
C LEU A 114 6.87 -5.24 -0.90
N PRO A 115 6.44 -4.12 -1.51
CA PRO A 115 7.25 -3.46 -2.51
C PRO A 115 8.54 -2.93 -1.90
N PRO A 116 9.59 -2.69 -2.71
CA PRO A 116 10.77 -1.98 -2.26
C PRO A 116 10.40 -0.63 -1.65
N HIS A 117 10.93 -0.31 -0.46
CA HIS A 117 10.56 0.89 0.29
C HIS A 117 11.71 1.49 1.09
N LEU A 118 11.59 2.78 1.35
CA LEU A 118 12.47 3.53 2.23
C LEU A 118 11.86 3.60 3.63
N LEU A 119 12.67 3.47 4.66
CA LEU A 119 12.32 3.76 6.05
C LEU A 119 12.65 5.22 6.32
N VAL A 120 11.62 6.04 6.50
CA VAL A 120 11.74 7.47 6.75
C VAL A 120 11.35 7.75 8.19
N ARG A 121 12.28 8.30 8.99
CA ARG A 121 11.96 8.81 10.32
C ARG A 121 11.27 10.16 10.18
N PRO A 122 9.95 10.27 10.46
CA PRO A 122 9.21 11.49 10.21
C PRO A 122 9.63 12.60 11.17
N ALA A 123 9.65 13.83 10.67
CA ALA A 123 9.92 15.04 11.47
C ALA A 123 8.63 15.66 12.04
N VAL A 124 7.45 15.15 11.65
CA VAL A 124 6.14 15.61 12.10
C VAL A 124 5.34 14.44 12.69
N PRO A 125 4.42 14.69 13.62
CA PRO A 125 3.56 13.63 14.15
C PRO A 125 2.67 13.05 13.06
N VAL A 126 2.69 11.72 12.92
CA VAL A 126 1.89 10.96 11.95
C VAL A 126 1.18 9.76 12.57
N ASP A 127 1.17 9.68 13.90
CA ASP A 127 0.53 8.62 14.66
C ASP A 127 -0.61 9.13 15.54
N LEU A 128 -1.53 8.23 15.86
CA LEU A 128 -2.64 8.53 16.74
C LEU A 128 -2.12 8.87 18.16
N PRO A 129 -2.53 9.99 18.77
CA PRO A 129 -2.15 10.33 20.14
C PRO A 129 -2.47 9.20 21.12
N GLY A 130 -1.56 8.97 22.07
CA GLY A 130 -1.70 7.90 23.07
C GLY A 130 -1.22 6.51 22.62
N ARG A 131 -0.78 6.36 21.39
CA ARG A 131 -0.06 5.16 20.92
C ARG A 131 1.44 5.42 20.89
N PRO A 132 2.29 4.39 21.07
CA PRO A 132 3.72 4.52 20.85
C PRO A 132 3.97 5.01 19.42
N PRO A 133 4.78 6.07 19.21
CA PRO A 133 5.08 6.56 17.87
C PRO A 133 5.86 5.51 17.09
N ARG A 134 5.53 5.36 15.81
CA ARG A 134 6.32 4.53 14.91
C ARG A 134 7.70 5.15 14.70
N PRO A 135 8.77 4.37 14.70
CA PRO A 135 10.10 4.91 14.42
C PRO A 135 10.20 5.39 12.96
N HIS A 136 9.47 4.77 12.04
CA HIS A 136 9.53 5.07 10.60
C HIS A 136 8.17 5.02 9.93
N VAL A 137 8.06 5.78 8.85
CA VAL A 137 7.04 5.63 7.80
C VAL A 137 7.69 4.89 6.62
N ARG A 138 7.03 3.85 6.11
CA ARG A 138 7.51 3.07 4.96
C ARG A 138 7.02 3.72 3.67
N VAL A 139 7.95 4.29 2.90
CA VAL A 139 7.68 5.00 1.66
C VAL A 139 8.04 4.12 0.47
N ILE A 140 7.09 3.86 -0.43
CA ILE A 140 7.31 3.05 -1.64
C ILE A 140 8.41 3.70 -2.50
N ALA A 141 9.47 2.94 -2.80
CA ALA A 141 10.66 3.48 -3.45
C ALA A 141 10.38 4.01 -4.88
N SER A 142 9.45 3.42 -5.62
CA SER A 142 9.04 3.88 -6.95
C SER A 142 8.24 5.19 -6.94
N ALA A 143 7.67 5.57 -5.79
CA ALA A 143 6.98 6.84 -5.62
C ALA A 143 7.91 8.01 -5.28
N VAL A 144 9.19 7.74 -5.03
CA VAL A 144 10.15 8.76 -4.63
C VAL A 144 10.65 9.53 -5.84
N ARG A 145 10.42 10.84 -5.80
CA ARG A 145 10.93 11.79 -6.79
C ARG A 145 12.25 12.43 -6.37
N ARG A 146 12.36 12.77 -5.08
CA ARG A 146 13.52 13.48 -4.54
C ARG A 146 13.66 13.16 -3.06
N VAL A 147 14.90 12.98 -2.61
CA VAL A 147 15.23 12.90 -1.18
C VAL A 147 16.23 13.98 -0.84
N VAL A 148 15.94 14.72 0.20
CA VAL A 148 16.82 15.79 0.73
C VAL A 148 17.18 15.41 2.17
N TRP A 149 18.47 15.23 2.45
CA TRP A 149 19.03 15.11 3.80
C TRP A 149 19.55 16.46 4.30
N GLN A 150 20.15 17.23 3.39
CA GLN A 150 20.60 18.60 3.65
C GLN A 150 20.21 19.50 2.46
N ARG A 151 19.61 20.61 2.76
CA ARG A 151 19.17 21.54 1.73
C ARG A 151 20.34 22.31 1.14
N GLY A 152 20.51 22.25 -0.17
CA GLY A 152 21.41 23.12 -0.92
C GLY A 152 20.77 24.45 -1.31
N SER A 153 21.55 25.37 -1.83
CA SER A 153 21.07 26.66 -2.35
C SER A 153 20.14 26.53 -3.55
N LEU A 154 20.37 25.51 -4.37
CA LEU A 154 19.53 25.16 -5.53
C LEU A 154 19.17 23.69 -5.46
N PRO A 155 17.95 23.31 -5.90
CA PRO A 155 17.56 21.89 -5.97
C PRO A 155 18.42 21.14 -6.97
N ALA A 156 18.70 19.84 -6.67
CA ALA A 156 19.36 18.95 -7.60
C ALA A 156 18.47 18.72 -8.84
N LYS A 157 19.10 18.58 -10.00
CA LYS A 157 18.40 18.26 -11.25
C LYS A 157 18.01 16.78 -11.28
N ALA A 158 17.00 16.46 -12.07
CA ALA A 158 16.64 15.06 -12.34
C ALA A 158 17.84 14.28 -12.93
N GLY A 159 18.09 13.07 -12.41
CA GLY A 159 19.26 12.27 -12.79
C GLY A 159 20.55 12.70 -12.12
N THR A 160 20.50 13.54 -11.05
CA THR A 160 21.69 13.94 -10.30
C THR A 160 21.55 13.65 -8.80
N LEU A 161 22.68 13.52 -8.14
CA LEU A 161 22.79 13.59 -6.69
C LEU A 161 23.80 14.65 -6.27
N ARG A 162 23.63 15.16 -5.07
CA ARG A 162 24.59 16.06 -4.41
C ARG A 162 25.08 15.41 -3.13
N THR A 163 26.38 15.43 -2.93
CA THR A 163 27.01 14.97 -1.71
C THR A 163 27.07 16.07 -0.64
N SER A 164 27.31 15.73 0.59
CA SER A 164 27.37 16.65 1.74
C SER A 164 28.50 17.68 1.64
N ASP A 165 29.57 17.38 0.87
CA ASP A 165 30.67 18.29 0.52
C ASP A 165 30.35 19.22 -0.68
N GLY A 166 29.14 19.11 -1.25
CA GLY A 166 28.62 19.97 -2.31
C GLY A 166 28.88 19.49 -3.73
N ASN A 167 29.54 18.34 -3.92
CA ASN A 167 29.77 17.81 -5.27
C ASN A 167 28.46 17.32 -5.90
N GLU A 168 28.26 17.68 -7.18
CA GLU A 168 27.12 17.17 -7.96
C GLU A 168 27.57 16.05 -8.90
N ILE A 169 26.87 14.92 -8.89
CA ILE A 169 27.16 13.73 -9.68
C ILE A 169 25.95 13.39 -10.52
N ALA A 170 26.09 13.45 -11.85
CA ALA A 170 25.09 12.94 -12.77
C ALA A 170 25.19 11.42 -12.88
N PHE A 171 24.05 10.74 -13.03
CA PHE A 171 24.00 9.30 -13.17
C PHE A 171 22.96 8.85 -14.22
N ARG A 172 23.26 7.72 -14.87
CA ARG A 172 22.39 7.09 -15.88
C ARG A 172 21.44 6.08 -15.27
N SER A 173 21.85 5.44 -14.16
CA SER A 173 21.04 4.49 -13.42
C SER A 173 21.34 4.54 -11.93
N LEU A 174 20.30 4.22 -11.13
CA LEU A 174 20.36 4.24 -9.68
C LEU A 174 19.76 2.95 -9.13
N ARG A 175 20.43 2.37 -8.14
CA ARG A 175 19.91 1.28 -7.32
C ARG A 175 20.06 1.61 -5.85
N TRP A 176 18.96 1.56 -5.10
CA TRP A 176 18.98 1.70 -3.65
C TRP A 176 19.68 0.49 -3.01
N THR A 177 20.47 0.74 -1.99
CA THR A 177 21.06 -0.26 -1.10
C THR A 177 20.63 0.03 0.33
N ARG A 178 20.83 -0.88 1.25
CA ARG A 178 20.29 -0.76 2.61
C ARG A 178 20.56 0.61 3.25
N THR A 179 21.76 1.14 3.13
CA THR A 179 22.21 2.39 3.78
C THR A 179 22.85 3.37 2.80
N GLY A 180 22.46 3.35 1.53
CA GLY A 180 23.02 4.20 0.49
C GLY A 180 22.47 3.91 -0.88
N VAL A 181 23.22 4.34 -1.91
CA VAL A 181 22.88 4.11 -3.31
C VAL A 181 24.09 3.55 -4.07
N PHE A 182 23.79 2.74 -5.07
CA PHE A 182 24.73 2.34 -6.10
C PHE A 182 24.29 3.00 -7.41
N LEU A 183 25.17 3.70 -8.06
CA LEU A 183 24.85 4.44 -9.27
C LEU A 183 25.90 4.20 -10.36
N LEU A 184 25.46 4.36 -11.61
CA LEU A 184 26.33 4.38 -12.78
C LEU A 184 26.49 5.84 -13.23
N ALA A 185 27.58 6.45 -12.82
CA ALA A 185 27.97 7.79 -13.29
C ALA A 185 28.74 7.69 -14.63
N ASP A 186 28.99 8.82 -15.28
CA ASP A 186 29.74 8.87 -16.57
C ASP A 186 31.17 8.33 -16.45
N ASP A 187 31.78 8.49 -15.30
CA ASP A 187 33.11 7.99 -14.98
C ASP A 187 33.15 6.58 -14.38
N GLY A 188 32.00 5.91 -14.28
CA GLY A 188 31.91 4.53 -13.85
C GLY A 188 30.96 4.28 -12.66
N PRO A 189 30.93 3.03 -12.15
CA PRO A 189 30.07 2.67 -11.03
C PRO A 189 30.57 3.29 -9.71
N ARG A 190 29.64 3.83 -8.90
CA ARG A 190 29.93 4.43 -7.59
C ARG A 190 28.95 3.92 -6.53
N ARG A 191 29.43 3.83 -5.29
CA ARG A 191 28.60 3.57 -4.11
C ARG A 191 28.72 4.77 -3.18
N VAL A 192 27.55 5.36 -2.82
CA VAL A 192 27.50 6.53 -1.94
C VAL A 192 26.59 6.20 -0.74
N PRO A 193 27.13 6.20 0.49
CA PRO A 193 26.33 6.01 1.70
C PRO A 193 25.36 7.18 1.93
N PHE A 194 24.23 6.95 2.60
CA PHE A 194 23.27 8.01 2.96
C PHE A 194 23.90 9.13 3.79
N ALA A 195 24.89 8.80 4.63
CA ALA A 195 25.60 9.79 5.44
C ALA A 195 26.41 10.80 4.62
N GLU A 196 26.77 10.49 3.39
CA GLU A 196 27.50 11.35 2.46
C GLU A 196 26.57 12.08 1.48
N LEU A 197 25.26 11.83 1.53
CA LEU A 197 24.29 12.46 0.64
C LEU A 197 23.69 13.72 1.25
N ALA A 198 23.66 14.79 0.48
CA ALA A 198 22.86 15.96 0.76
C ALA A 198 21.49 15.85 0.05
N GLU A 199 21.49 15.42 -1.19
CA GLU A 199 20.29 15.38 -2.01
C GLU A 199 20.41 14.34 -3.14
N ILE A 200 19.32 13.72 -3.50
CA ILE A 200 19.21 12.84 -4.67
C ILE A 200 17.89 13.09 -5.39
N CYS A 201 17.96 13.24 -6.70
CA CYS A 201 16.81 13.38 -7.57
C CYS A 201 16.86 12.28 -8.65
N PRO A 202 16.21 11.14 -8.48
CA PRO A 202 16.12 10.11 -9.51
C PRO A 202 15.64 10.69 -10.84
N ALA A 203 15.98 10.07 -11.96
CA ALA A 203 15.48 10.50 -13.26
C ALA A 203 13.94 10.46 -13.23
N GLY A 204 13.31 11.57 -13.61
CA GLY A 204 11.86 11.70 -13.60
C GLY A 204 11.23 10.87 -14.71
N GLY A 205 10.09 10.24 -14.40
CA GLY A 205 9.14 9.72 -15.39
C GLY A 205 8.17 10.81 -15.85
N ASP A 206 7.22 10.45 -16.70
CA ASP A 206 6.12 11.34 -17.05
C ASP A 206 5.29 11.67 -15.78
N PRO A 207 5.11 12.94 -15.40
CA PRO A 207 4.33 13.31 -14.22
C PRO A 207 2.87 12.87 -14.31
N TRP A 208 2.32 12.71 -15.52
CA TRP A 208 0.98 12.21 -15.71
C TRP A 208 0.85 10.71 -15.44
N ASP A 209 1.86 9.91 -15.80
CA ASP A 209 1.88 8.50 -15.46
C ASP A 209 1.78 8.30 -13.95
N ALA A 210 2.51 9.08 -13.20
CA ALA A 210 2.45 9.07 -11.75
C ALA A 210 1.09 9.51 -11.19
N TYR A 211 0.46 10.51 -11.79
CA TYR A 211 -0.90 10.92 -11.43
C TYR A 211 -1.89 9.79 -11.68
N PHE A 212 -1.83 9.14 -12.84
CA PHE A 212 -2.73 8.04 -13.19
C PHE A 212 -2.51 6.82 -12.30
N ASP A 213 -1.28 6.50 -11.94
CA ASP A 213 -0.96 5.43 -10.98
C ASP A 213 -1.54 5.73 -9.59
N ALA A 214 -1.42 6.98 -9.13
CA ALA A 214 -2.02 7.40 -7.86
C ALA A 214 -3.56 7.33 -7.90
N VAL A 215 -4.19 7.78 -8.99
CA VAL A 215 -5.64 7.69 -9.19
C VAL A 215 -6.12 6.24 -9.22
N ALA A 216 -5.39 5.35 -9.91
CA ALA A 216 -5.71 3.91 -9.94
C ALA A 216 -5.69 3.29 -8.54
N LEU A 217 -4.81 3.74 -7.65
CA LEU A 217 -4.75 3.28 -6.26
C LEU A 217 -5.80 3.95 -5.37
N LEU A 218 -6.03 5.25 -5.53
CA LEU A 218 -6.88 6.04 -4.64
C LEU A 218 -8.36 5.93 -4.99
N THR A 219 -8.70 5.91 -6.29
CA THR A 219 -10.09 5.91 -6.75
C THR A 219 -10.23 5.24 -8.12
N PRO A 220 -10.09 3.91 -8.20
CA PRO A 220 -10.07 3.16 -9.45
C PRO A 220 -11.36 3.29 -10.29
N GLU A 221 -12.51 3.52 -9.65
CA GLU A 221 -13.80 3.73 -10.33
C GLU A 221 -14.09 5.20 -10.63
N LEU A 222 -13.19 6.11 -10.28
CA LEU A 222 -13.34 7.57 -10.42
C LEU A 222 -14.60 8.12 -9.72
N ALA A 223 -15.16 7.36 -8.78
CA ALA A 223 -16.44 7.65 -8.14
C ALA A 223 -16.31 8.60 -6.95
N THR A 224 -15.10 8.81 -6.43
CA THR A 224 -14.84 9.63 -5.26
C THR A 224 -13.84 10.74 -5.55
N ARG A 225 -13.79 11.72 -4.67
CA ARG A 225 -12.84 12.84 -4.77
C ARG A 225 -11.54 12.52 -4.04
N ILE A 226 -10.49 13.22 -4.43
CA ILE A 226 -9.19 13.22 -3.77
C ILE A 226 -9.15 14.40 -2.81
N LEU A 227 -8.83 14.11 -1.57
CA LEU A 227 -8.52 15.10 -0.53
C LEU A 227 -7.01 15.20 -0.39
N ARG A 228 -6.47 16.41 -0.57
CA ARG A 228 -5.08 16.74 -0.31
C ARG A 228 -5.00 17.73 0.83
N ALA A 229 -4.09 17.49 1.76
CA ALA A 229 -3.84 18.34 2.90
C ALA A 229 -2.41 18.88 2.88
N ASP A 230 -2.28 20.19 3.08
CA ASP A 230 -1.03 20.87 3.41
C ASP A 230 -0.99 21.07 4.91
N VAL A 231 0.00 20.52 5.59
CA VAL A 231 0.08 20.37 7.03
C VAL A 231 1.27 21.18 7.58
N ALA A 232 1.12 21.67 8.79
CA ALA A 232 2.22 22.32 9.51
C ALA A 232 3.46 21.42 9.57
N GLY A 233 4.66 22.02 9.49
CA GLY A 233 5.92 21.27 9.39
C GLY A 233 6.23 20.76 7.98
N GLY A 234 5.45 21.14 6.95
CA GLY A 234 5.75 20.88 5.54
C GLY A 234 5.31 19.50 5.03
N LEU A 235 4.50 18.73 5.77
CA LEU A 235 3.87 17.51 5.28
C LEU A 235 2.77 17.88 4.27
N VAL A 236 2.81 17.27 3.09
CA VAL A 236 1.76 17.34 2.08
C VAL A 236 1.31 15.93 1.75
N VAL A 237 0.02 15.66 1.87
CA VAL A 237 -0.50 14.28 1.76
C VAL A 237 -1.85 14.23 1.06
N SER A 238 -2.00 13.26 0.16
CA SER A 238 -3.24 13.01 -0.58
C SER A 238 -3.86 11.67 -0.21
N THR A 239 -5.21 11.61 -0.17
CA THR A 239 -6.00 10.38 -0.01
C THR A 239 -7.31 10.50 -0.75
N SER A 240 -8.00 9.38 -1.00
CA SER A 240 -9.38 9.43 -1.47
C SER A 240 -10.37 9.56 -0.32
N LEU A 241 -11.55 10.15 -0.57
CA LEU A 241 -12.59 10.27 0.46
C LEU A 241 -13.10 8.91 0.95
N GLU A 242 -13.05 7.87 0.11
CA GLU A 242 -13.42 6.51 0.53
C GLU A 242 -12.49 5.95 1.62
N ARG A 243 -11.24 6.37 1.60
CA ARG A 243 -10.18 5.91 2.51
C ARG A 243 -9.93 6.87 3.66
N PHE A 244 -10.48 8.07 3.58
CA PHE A 244 -10.41 9.07 4.61
C PHE A 244 -11.32 8.73 5.80
N ARG A 245 -10.84 8.96 7.01
CA ARG A 245 -11.64 8.86 8.25
C ARG A 245 -11.27 10.01 9.16
N ALA A 246 -12.26 10.46 9.93
CA ALA A 246 -12.04 11.42 11.01
C ALA A 246 -12.50 10.79 12.33
N ILE A 247 -11.70 10.94 13.37
CA ILE A 247 -12.05 10.53 14.73
C ILE A 247 -11.81 11.68 15.69
N GLY A 248 -12.68 11.83 16.68
CA GLY A 248 -12.55 12.83 17.73
C GLY A 248 -13.35 12.43 18.96
N ALA A 249 -12.97 12.95 20.11
CA ALA A 249 -13.59 12.58 21.38
C ALA A 249 -14.89 13.33 21.65
N ASP A 250 -15.08 14.54 21.09
CA ASP A 250 -16.24 15.38 21.35
C ASP A 250 -16.57 16.29 20.15
N ALA A 251 -17.88 16.48 19.92
CA ALA A 251 -18.44 17.34 18.88
C ALA A 251 -17.97 18.79 18.97
N GLN A 252 -17.68 19.26 20.18
CA GLN A 252 -17.32 20.64 20.44
C GLN A 252 -15.80 20.88 20.47
N GLN A 253 -14.99 19.84 20.46
CA GLN A 253 -13.52 19.93 20.51
C GLN A 253 -12.86 19.65 19.18
N VAL A 254 -13.13 20.46 18.19
CA VAL A 254 -12.55 20.34 16.81
C VAL A 254 -11.01 20.22 16.83
N MET A 255 -10.35 20.80 17.83
CA MET A 255 -8.89 20.75 17.97
C MET A 255 -8.33 19.36 18.27
N THR A 256 -9.12 18.46 18.83
CA THR A 256 -8.68 17.08 19.16
C THR A 256 -8.89 16.09 18.04
N TRP A 257 -9.52 16.50 16.96
CA TRP A 257 -9.81 15.60 15.86
C TRP A 257 -8.56 15.16 15.14
N GLN A 258 -8.55 13.87 14.81
CA GLN A 258 -7.50 13.21 14.04
C GLN A 258 -8.09 12.74 12.71
N HIS A 259 -7.38 13.03 11.65
CA HIS A 259 -7.72 12.62 10.30
C HIS A 259 -6.80 11.49 9.84
N LEU A 260 -7.39 10.38 9.40
CA LEU A 260 -6.67 9.25 8.85
C LEU A 260 -6.54 9.41 7.34
N PHE A 261 -5.30 9.44 6.86
CA PHE A 261 -4.94 9.47 5.46
C PHE A 261 -4.30 8.15 5.05
N HIS A 262 -4.64 7.67 3.85
CA HIS A 262 -4.02 6.52 3.21
C HIS A 262 -3.43 6.95 1.86
N PRO A 263 -2.25 7.56 1.84
CA PRO A 263 -1.64 8.01 0.60
C PRO A 263 -1.18 6.84 -0.27
N ALA A 264 -1.18 7.04 -1.58
CA ALA A 264 -0.78 6.00 -2.55
C ALA A 264 0.69 5.59 -2.42
N TRP A 265 1.53 6.45 -1.92
CA TRP A 265 2.97 6.26 -1.79
C TRP A 265 3.43 5.63 -0.47
N SER A 266 2.54 5.53 0.52
CA SER A 266 2.88 5.00 1.84
C SER A 266 2.33 3.61 2.06
N LEU A 267 3.14 2.77 2.66
CA LEU A 267 2.74 1.46 3.16
C LEU A 267 2.05 1.56 4.54
N ASP A 268 2.04 2.74 5.13
CA ASP A 268 1.48 3.02 6.45
C ASP A 268 0.39 4.09 6.37
N PRO A 269 -0.69 3.95 7.13
CA PRO A 269 -1.66 5.03 7.29
C PRO A 269 -1.06 6.16 8.13
N LEU A 270 -1.44 7.40 7.84
CA LEU A 270 -0.96 8.60 8.55
C LEU A 270 -2.11 9.24 9.32
N TRP A 271 -1.91 9.47 10.61
CA TRP A 271 -2.84 10.19 11.47
C TRP A 271 -2.40 11.64 11.59
N ILE A 272 -3.25 12.56 11.20
CA ILE A 272 -2.92 13.99 11.12
C ILE A 272 -3.89 14.78 12.00
N PRO A 273 -3.38 15.57 12.96
CA PRO A 273 -4.22 16.42 13.77
C PRO A 273 -4.97 17.46 12.91
N HIS A 274 -6.27 17.62 13.12
CA HIS A 274 -7.09 18.59 12.40
C HIS A 274 -6.50 20.00 12.47
N ALA A 275 -6.07 20.41 13.65
CA ALA A 275 -5.50 21.72 13.90
C ALA A 275 -4.17 21.99 13.16
N SER A 276 -3.46 20.96 12.74
CA SER A 276 -2.20 21.10 12.00
C SER A 276 -2.40 21.30 10.50
N ILE A 277 -3.61 21.12 9.97
CA ILE A 277 -3.87 21.24 8.53
C ILE A 277 -4.09 22.70 8.18
N ARG A 278 -3.23 23.25 7.34
CA ARG A 278 -3.23 24.64 6.88
C ARG A 278 -4.12 24.87 5.67
N CYS A 279 -4.07 23.95 4.73
CA CYS A 279 -4.89 23.99 3.54
C CYS A 279 -5.45 22.61 3.22
N ARG A 280 -6.68 22.54 2.75
CA ARG A 280 -7.32 21.33 2.21
C ARG A 280 -7.76 21.60 0.79
N TRP A 281 -7.47 20.67 -0.10
CA TRP A 281 -7.96 20.67 -1.48
C TRP A 281 -8.85 19.47 -1.67
N LEU A 282 -9.92 19.67 -2.39
CA LEU A 282 -10.87 18.63 -2.74
C LEU A 282 -11.18 18.71 -4.23
N PHE A 283 -10.75 17.73 -5.01
CA PHE A 283 -10.93 17.71 -6.46
C PHE A 283 -11.36 16.34 -6.98
N ALA A 284 -12.09 16.33 -8.09
CA ALA A 284 -12.43 15.11 -8.79
C ALA A 284 -11.19 14.60 -9.57
N PRO A 285 -11.04 13.30 -9.78
CA PRO A 285 -9.93 12.75 -10.58
C PRO A 285 -9.88 13.27 -12.02
N LEU A 286 -11.02 13.78 -12.51
CA LEU A 286 -11.17 14.40 -13.83
C LEU A 286 -10.79 15.88 -13.87
N GLU A 287 -10.71 16.54 -12.72
CA GLU A 287 -10.39 17.95 -12.54
C GLU A 287 -9.04 18.07 -11.85
N VAL A 288 -7.94 17.99 -12.61
CA VAL A 288 -6.59 17.91 -12.06
C VAL A 288 -6.05 19.30 -11.75
N PRO A 289 -5.83 19.66 -10.47
CA PRO A 289 -5.13 20.88 -10.11
C PRO A 289 -3.73 20.84 -10.72
N LEU A 290 -3.42 21.84 -11.57
CA LEU A 290 -2.13 21.84 -12.30
C LEU A 290 -0.91 21.83 -11.38
N PRO A 291 -0.94 22.36 -10.12
CA PRO A 291 0.18 22.25 -9.19
C PRO A 291 0.57 20.83 -8.74
N VAL A 292 -0.26 19.80 -9.02
CA VAL A 292 0.15 18.39 -8.78
C VAL A 292 1.01 17.85 -9.93
N ILE A 293 1.05 18.56 -11.05
CA ILE A 293 1.85 18.22 -12.24
C ILE A 293 3.07 19.15 -12.29
N GLU A 294 4.24 18.57 -12.45
CA GLU A 294 5.46 19.36 -12.56
C GLU A 294 5.58 19.99 -13.93
N PRO A 295 5.99 21.29 -14.03
CA PRO A 295 6.32 21.87 -15.29
C PRO A 295 7.58 21.21 -15.88
N SER A 296 7.52 20.82 -17.14
CA SER A 296 8.68 20.29 -17.89
C SER A 296 9.73 21.37 -18.14
N ARG A 297 9.33 22.62 -18.13
CA ARG A 297 10.19 23.78 -18.29
C ARG A 297 9.60 24.98 -17.55
N ALA A 298 10.46 25.68 -16.82
CA ALA A 298 10.17 27.00 -16.26
C ALA A 298 11.27 27.94 -16.66
N THR A 299 10.93 29.03 -17.37
CA THR A 299 11.88 30.01 -17.86
C THR A 299 11.50 31.38 -17.31
N ARG A 300 12.45 32.09 -16.74
CA ARG A 300 12.30 33.48 -16.34
C ARG A 300 13.35 34.33 -17.00
N THR A 301 12.93 35.49 -17.49
CA THR A 301 13.83 36.53 -18.06
C THR A 301 13.64 37.80 -17.22
N ALA A 302 14.55 38.04 -16.28
CA ALA A 302 14.50 39.24 -15.46
C ALA A 302 15.04 40.43 -16.29
N VAL A 303 14.38 41.56 -16.17
CA VAL A 303 14.87 42.84 -16.75
C VAL A 303 15.94 43.43 -15.83
N PHE A 304 15.76 43.32 -14.51
CA PHE A 304 16.71 43.75 -13.51
C PHE A 304 17.03 42.69 -12.47
N GLY A 305 18.33 42.53 -12.20
CA GLY A 305 18.84 41.76 -11.08
C GLY A 305 18.41 40.29 -11.07
N SER A 306 18.41 39.69 -9.90
CA SER A 306 17.99 38.28 -9.72
C SER A 306 16.49 38.10 -9.54
N GLY A 307 15.74 39.15 -9.22
CA GLY A 307 14.30 39.15 -8.95
C GLY A 307 13.74 37.88 -8.25
N TRP A 308 12.48 37.84 -8.02
CA TRP A 308 11.81 36.63 -7.54
C TRP A 308 11.68 35.62 -8.70
N GLY A 309 11.62 34.33 -8.39
CA GLY A 309 11.41 33.25 -9.36
C GLY A 309 9.95 32.97 -9.59
N TRP A 310 9.63 31.69 -9.50
CA TRP A 310 8.25 31.19 -9.47
C TRP A 310 8.09 30.20 -8.30
N ASN A 311 6.89 30.09 -7.78
CA ASN A 311 6.56 29.21 -6.69
C ASN A 311 5.26 28.43 -6.97
N VAL A 312 5.17 27.25 -6.39
CA VAL A 312 3.92 26.45 -6.37
C VAL A 312 3.15 26.78 -5.11
N ASN A 313 1.87 27.13 -5.26
CA ASN A 313 0.93 27.43 -4.17
C ASN A 313 1.34 28.63 -3.28
N ARG A 314 2.17 29.48 -3.83
CA ARG A 314 2.65 30.71 -3.21
C ARG A 314 2.90 31.76 -4.27
N SER A 315 2.83 33.03 -3.87
CA SER A 315 3.24 34.12 -4.72
C SER A 315 4.72 34.02 -5.04
N ALA A 316 5.20 34.77 -6.03
CA ALA A 316 6.61 34.82 -6.37
C ALA A 316 7.47 35.26 -5.16
N ALA A 317 6.95 36.05 -4.26
CA ALA A 317 7.61 36.49 -3.02
C ALA A 317 7.62 35.38 -1.93
N GLY A 318 6.90 34.26 -2.12
CA GLY A 318 6.79 33.19 -1.13
C GLY A 318 5.63 33.34 -0.13
N GLU A 319 4.84 34.40 -0.26
CA GLU A 319 3.62 34.62 0.53
C GLU A 319 2.46 33.75 0.00
N PRO A 320 1.32 33.63 0.73
CA PRO A 320 0.12 33.01 0.20
C PRO A 320 -0.34 33.69 -1.10
N LEU A 321 -0.88 32.92 -2.05
CA LEU A 321 -1.47 33.47 -3.27
C LEU A 321 -2.64 34.39 -2.90
N GLY A 322 -2.70 35.59 -3.48
CA GLY A 322 -3.71 36.58 -3.14
C GLY A 322 -4.05 37.51 -4.27
N ALA A 323 -5.32 37.85 -4.42
CA ALA A 323 -5.78 38.82 -5.39
C ALA A 323 -6.96 39.62 -4.80
N ASN A 324 -6.87 40.93 -4.85
CA ASN A 324 -7.87 41.85 -4.35
C ASN A 324 -8.32 41.54 -2.91
N GLY A 325 -7.34 41.24 -2.01
CA GLY A 325 -7.59 40.90 -0.61
C GLY A 325 -8.18 39.52 -0.38
N SER A 326 -8.27 38.69 -1.41
CA SER A 326 -8.79 37.32 -1.32
C SER A 326 -7.67 36.31 -1.45
N ALA A 327 -7.57 35.34 -0.52
CA ALA A 327 -6.61 34.25 -0.60
C ALA A 327 -7.05 33.15 -1.56
N PHE A 328 -6.10 32.34 -2.06
CA PHE A 328 -6.35 31.21 -2.94
C PHE A 328 -5.58 29.97 -2.49
N GLY A 329 -6.20 28.78 -2.65
CA GLY A 329 -5.69 27.52 -2.12
C GLY A 329 -4.56 26.91 -2.92
N TRP A 330 -4.57 27.05 -4.26
CA TRP A 330 -3.53 26.53 -5.13
C TRP A 330 -3.31 27.39 -6.37
N GLY A 331 -2.16 27.25 -6.96
CA GLY A 331 -1.75 27.98 -8.16
C GLY A 331 -0.26 28.14 -8.31
N PHE A 332 0.12 29.14 -9.09
CA PHE A 332 1.53 29.50 -9.30
C PHE A 332 1.68 31.00 -9.18
N GLY A 333 2.59 31.44 -8.31
CA GLY A 333 3.04 32.80 -8.30
C GLY A 333 4.29 32.94 -9.10
N VAL A 334 4.32 33.91 -10.01
CA VAL A 334 5.44 34.16 -10.90
C VAL A 334 5.75 35.64 -10.98
N GLN A 335 7.01 36.00 -11.20
CA GLN A 335 7.36 37.37 -11.59
C GLN A 335 7.53 37.41 -13.11
N ALA A 336 6.91 38.38 -13.77
CA ALA A 336 7.08 38.60 -15.22
C ALA A 336 8.56 38.98 -15.55
N ARG A 337 9.08 38.59 -16.72
CA ARG A 337 8.55 37.67 -17.68
C ARG A 337 8.82 36.21 -17.27
N CYS A 338 7.79 35.42 -17.15
CA CYS A 338 7.92 34.01 -16.79
C CYS A 338 7.04 33.12 -17.71
N GLU A 339 7.62 31.99 -18.09
CA GLU A 339 6.95 30.94 -18.89
C GLU A 339 7.01 29.62 -18.11
N LEU A 340 5.85 29.03 -17.84
CA LEU A 340 5.72 27.69 -17.26
C LEU A 340 5.11 26.76 -18.31
N ALA A 341 5.79 25.66 -18.61
CA ALA A 341 5.38 24.70 -19.64
C ALA A 341 5.07 23.33 -19.00
N PHE A 342 3.87 22.81 -19.25
CA PHE A 342 3.37 21.57 -18.70
C PHE A 342 3.05 20.57 -19.82
N PRO A 343 3.55 19.34 -19.77
CA PRO A 343 3.12 18.32 -20.72
C PRO A 343 1.62 18.09 -20.54
N LEU A 344 0.91 17.79 -21.63
CA LEU A 344 -0.50 17.45 -21.61
C LEU A 344 -0.69 15.98 -21.98
N PRO A 345 -1.49 15.22 -21.22
CA PRO A 345 -1.82 13.87 -21.62
C PRO A 345 -2.84 13.87 -22.76
N PRO A 346 -2.91 12.84 -23.60
CA PRO A 346 -3.92 12.75 -24.68
C PRO A 346 -5.36 12.84 -24.17
N ALA A 347 -5.59 12.51 -22.90
CA ALA A 347 -6.90 12.59 -22.26
C ALA A 347 -7.33 14.02 -21.88
N ALA A 348 -6.45 15.03 -21.95
CA ALA A 348 -6.80 16.42 -21.63
C ALA A 348 -7.79 16.98 -22.65
N THR A 349 -8.84 17.64 -22.17
CA THR A 349 -9.92 18.19 -23.00
C THR A 349 -10.09 19.69 -22.85
N ALA A 350 -9.80 20.23 -21.69
CA ALA A 350 -9.91 21.66 -21.42
C ALA A 350 -8.96 22.09 -20.30
N PHE A 351 -8.70 23.40 -20.23
CA PHE A 351 -7.95 24.05 -19.17
C PHE A 351 -8.73 25.27 -18.67
N ARG A 352 -8.63 25.56 -17.38
CA ARG A 352 -9.21 26.74 -16.76
C ARG A 352 -8.30 27.28 -15.68
N THR A 353 -8.22 28.63 -15.55
CA THR A 353 -7.52 29.32 -14.45
C THR A 353 -8.06 30.71 -14.24
N GLY A 354 -7.87 31.29 -13.08
CA GLY A 354 -7.92 32.72 -12.85
C GLY A 354 -6.52 33.31 -12.95
N VAL A 355 -6.39 34.57 -13.31
CA VAL A 355 -5.12 35.29 -13.37
C VAL A 355 -5.29 36.66 -12.77
N ALA A 356 -4.40 37.06 -11.88
CA ALA A 356 -4.38 38.37 -11.28
C ALA A 356 -2.95 38.83 -10.98
N LEU A 357 -2.75 40.11 -10.70
CA LEU A 357 -1.58 40.57 -9.99
C LEU A 357 -1.75 40.24 -8.50
N ASP A 358 -0.67 39.72 -7.89
CA ASP A 358 -0.61 39.42 -6.46
C ASP A 358 -0.86 40.67 -5.59
N ASP A 359 -1.44 40.51 -4.43
CA ASP A 359 -1.70 41.63 -3.51
C ASP A 359 -0.42 42.42 -3.14
N ALA A 360 0.76 41.77 -3.18
CA ALA A 360 2.04 42.43 -2.96
C ALA A 360 2.43 43.43 -4.09
N ALA A 361 1.83 43.28 -5.28
CA ALA A 361 2.05 44.23 -6.38
C ALA A 361 1.50 45.63 -6.09
N GLY A 362 0.53 45.74 -5.18
CA GLY A 362 -0.15 47.00 -4.86
C GLY A 362 -0.78 47.63 -6.10
N SER A 363 -0.63 48.97 -6.24
CA SER A 363 -1.16 49.71 -7.41
C SER A 363 -0.15 49.85 -8.56
N GLY A 364 1.10 49.38 -8.40
CA GLY A 364 2.19 49.70 -9.35
C GLY A 364 2.43 48.62 -10.41
N GLY A 365 2.07 47.36 -10.13
CA GLY A 365 2.29 46.26 -11.06
C GLY A 365 1.43 46.36 -12.33
N CYS A 366 1.95 45.85 -13.45
CA CYS A 366 1.29 45.84 -14.75
C CYS A 366 1.75 44.64 -15.61
N ALA A 367 0.84 43.74 -15.94
CA ALA A 367 1.23 42.54 -16.67
C ALA A 367 0.15 42.11 -17.71
N LEU A 368 0.58 41.25 -18.65
CA LEU A 368 -0.29 40.55 -19.57
C LEU A 368 -0.10 39.04 -19.38
N ALA A 369 -1.19 38.30 -19.32
CA ALA A 369 -1.16 36.86 -19.21
C ALA A 369 -1.67 36.17 -20.47
N ARG A 370 -1.05 35.07 -20.87
CA ARG A 370 -1.42 34.28 -22.05
C ARG A 370 -1.37 32.80 -21.74
N VAL A 371 -2.32 32.07 -22.31
CA VAL A 371 -2.33 30.60 -22.34
C VAL A 371 -2.07 30.16 -23.77
N CYS A 372 -0.99 29.44 -24.01
CA CYS A 372 -0.57 28.99 -25.32
C CYS A 372 -0.48 27.46 -25.36
N LEU A 373 -0.48 26.90 -26.60
CA LEU A 373 -0.22 25.48 -26.83
C LEU A 373 1.09 25.32 -27.59
N ASP A 374 1.93 24.39 -27.12
CA ASP A 374 3.22 23.98 -27.68
C ASP A 374 4.34 25.04 -27.68
N SER A 375 4.03 26.32 -27.78
CA SER A 375 5.02 27.39 -27.81
C SER A 375 4.49 28.69 -27.18
N PRO A 376 5.29 29.43 -26.43
CA PRO A 376 4.92 30.77 -25.92
C PRO A 376 4.74 31.83 -27.02
N GLN A 377 5.23 31.54 -28.22
CA GLN A 377 5.08 32.40 -29.41
C GLN A 377 3.88 32.01 -30.29
N ALA A 378 3.21 30.86 -30.00
CA ALA A 378 2.00 30.46 -30.71
C ALA A 378 0.86 31.46 -30.50
N GLN A 379 -0.11 31.48 -31.42
CA GLN A 379 -1.32 32.23 -31.18
C GLN A 379 -1.95 31.76 -29.87
N PRO A 380 -2.18 32.66 -28.92
CA PRO A 380 -2.70 32.27 -27.62
C PRO A 380 -4.12 31.72 -27.74
N LEU A 381 -4.39 30.62 -27.00
CA LEU A 381 -5.75 30.09 -26.80
C LEU A 381 -6.59 31.07 -25.98
N TRP A 382 -5.95 31.82 -25.09
CA TRP A 382 -6.54 32.87 -24.30
C TRP A 382 -5.48 33.94 -23.97
N LYS A 383 -5.93 35.20 -23.84
CA LYS A 383 -5.11 36.36 -23.47
C LYS A 383 -5.91 37.25 -22.52
N SER A 384 -5.31 37.71 -21.43
CA SER A 384 -5.91 38.70 -20.56
C SER A 384 -6.03 40.09 -21.24
N GLY A 385 -6.88 40.92 -20.71
CA GLY A 385 -6.65 42.38 -20.78
C GLY A 385 -5.37 42.77 -20.02
N MET A 386 -5.01 44.07 -20.08
CA MET A 386 -3.93 44.59 -19.25
C MET A 386 -4.35 44.46 -17.78
N LEU A 387 -3.56 43.68 -17.02
CA LEU A 387 -3.71 43.58 -15.56
C LEU A 387 -2.98 44.78 -14.95
N VAL A 388 -3.65 45.57 -14.10
CA VAL A 388 -3.05 46.78 -13.51
C VAL A 388 -3.45 46.85 -12.04
N GLY A 389 -2.45 46.83 -11.17
CA GLY A 389 -2.66 46.84 -9.73
C GLY A 389 -3.47 45.62 -9.26
N THR A 390 -3.80 45.60 -7.98
CA THR A 390 -4.64 44.52 -7.43
C THR A 390 -6.09 44.66 -7.88
N SER A 391 -6.62 43.59 -8.47
CA SER A 391 -7.98 43.51 -8.97
C SER A 391 -8.52 42.08 -8.89
N ASP A 392 -9.83 41.91 -9.11
CA ASP A 392 -10.41 40.58 -9.19
C ASP A 392 -9.75 39.78 -10.32
N PRO A 393 -9.55 38.47 -10.13
CA PRO A 393 -8.93 37.62 -11.14
C PRO A 393 -9.69 37.64 -12.48
N ALA A 394 -8.96 37.79 -13.56
CA ALA A 394 -9.46 37.52 -14.90
C ALA A 394 -9.66 35.99 -15.06
N ASP A 395 -10.90 35.52 -15.09
CA ASP A 395 -11.22 34.10 -15.30
C ASP A 395 -11.13 33.74 -16.77
N THR A 396 -10.38 32.70 -17.11
CA THR A 396 -10.25 32.23 -18.50
C THR A 396 -11.55 31.55 -19.00
N GLY A 397 -12.42 31.13 -18.09
CA GLY A 397 -13.41 30.10 -18.41
C GLY A 397 -12.75 28.80 -18.88
N PRO A 398 -13.52 27.81 -19.33
CA PRO A 398 -12.97 26.57 -19.87
C PRO A 398 -12.42 26.78 -21.29
N ILE A 399 -11.11 26.71 -21.44
CA ILE A 399 -10.40 26.77 -22.73
C ILE A 399 -10.34 25.35 -23.29
N GLY A 400 -11.01 25.10 -24.43
CA GLY A 400 -10.94 23.80 -25.11
C GLY A 400 -9.54 23.50 -25.63
N LEU A 401 -9.06 22.29 -25.39
CA LEU A 401 -7.75 21.81 -25.86
C LEU A 401 -7.95 20.87 -27.06
N ALA A 402 -7.67 21.35 -28.27
CA ALA A 402 -7.69 20.53 -29.47
C ALA A 402 -6.30 19.85 -29.64
N LEU A 403 -6.11 18.72 -28.99
CA LEU A 403 -4.82 18.00 -29.01
C LEU A 403 -4.72 17.12 -30.27
N PRO A 404 -3.62 17.22 -31.05
CA PRO A 404 -3.40 16.36 -32.21
C PRO A 404 -3.15 14.90 -31.75
N ALA A 405 -3.77 13.95 -32.43
CA ALA A 405 -3.56 12.53 -32.15
C ALA A 405 -2.10 12.13 -32.38
N GLY A 406 -1.55 11.37 -31.45
CA GLY A 406 -0.17 10.81 -31.53
C GLY A 406 0.95 11.82 -31.30
N LYS A 407 0.65 13.05 -30.90
CA LYS A 407 1.65 14.06 -30.56
C LYS A 407 1.50 14.48 -29.09
N THR A 408 2.61 14.56 -28.39
CA THR A 408 2.65 15.18 -27.06
C THR A 408 2.54 16.69 -27.21
N SER A 409 1.52 17.30 -26.62
CA SER A 409 1.33 18.75 -26.58
C SER A 409 1.71 19.32 -25.23
N THR A 410 2.04 20.60 -25.21
CA THR A 410 2.50 21.32 -24.01
C THR A 410 1.62 22.53 -23.76
N LEU A 411 1.05 22.65 -22.59
CA LEU A 411 0.37 23.85 -22.10
C LEU A 411 1.44 24.85 -21.64
N VAL A 412 1.40 26.09 -22.15
CA VAL A 412 2.36 27.13 -21.77
C VAL A 412 1.61 28.30 -21.15
N LEU A 413 1.90 28.59 -19.89
CA LEU A 413 1.42 29.76 -19.17
C LEU A 413 2.48 30.85 -19.27
N VAL A 414 2.12 32.00 -19.80
CA VAL A 414 3.06 33.13 -20.04
C VAL A 414 2.56 34.34 -19.26
N ALA A 415 3.39 34.84 -18.33
CA ALA A 415 3.23 36.14 -17.71
C ALA A 415 4.23 37.10 -18.33
N ASP A 416 3.75 38.19 -18.95
CA ASP A 416 4.52 39.16 -19.70
C ASP A 416 4.46 40.52 -19.00
N GLU A 417 5.56 41.25 -18.98
CA GLU A 417 5.74 42.53 -18.31
C GLU A 417 5.00 43.70 -18.95
N ALA A 418 4.22 43.47 -19.99
CA ALA A 418 3.33 44.46 -20.63
C ALA A 418 4.01 45.83 -20.95
N HIS A 419 5.15 45.81 -21.64
CA HIS A 419 5.85 47.06 -21.97
C HIS A 419 5.03 48.03 -22.84
N GLU A 420 4.27 47.50 -23.78
CA GLU A 420 3.43 48.28 -24.67
C GLU A 420 2.07 48.55 -24.06
N GLY A 421 1.66 49.84 -24.06
CA GLY A 421 0.34 50.25 -23.55
C GLY A 421 0.24 50.32 -22.03
N ARG A 422 1.31 50.30 -21.31
CA ARG A 422 1.40 50.47 -19.88
C ARG A 422 0.75 51.80 -19.45
N PRO A 423 -0.20 51.77 -18.46
CA PRO A 423 -0.89 52.99 -18.02
C PRO A 423 0.06 53.91 -17.26
N ALA A 424 -0.29 55.20 -17.26
CA ALA A 424 0.45 56.21 -16.47
C ALA A 424 0.35 55.85 -14.97
N GLY A 425 1.48 55.79 -14.30
CA GLY A 425 1.59 55.46 -12.87
C GLY A 425 1.90 53.97 -12.59
N ALA A 426 1.89 53.09 -13.58
CA ALA A 426 2.44 51.75 -13.41
C ALA A 426 4.00 51.83 -13.35
N ASP A 427 4.58 50.93 -12.56
CA ASP A 427 6.01 50.84 -12.41
C ASP A 427 6.71 50.48 -13.74
N PRO A 428 7.90 50.97 -13.97
CA PRO A 428 8.65 50.62 -15.18
C PRO A 428 9.20 49.20 -15.12
N TYR A 429 9.41 48.63 -16.29
CA TYR A 429 10.03 47.30 -16.47
C TYR A 429 9.17 46.17 -15.86
N ASP A 430 9.79 45.23 -15.11
CA ASP A 430 9.16 44.10 -14.40
C ASP A 430 9.01 44.37 -12.89
N ILE A 431 9.08 45.63 -12.46
CA ILE A 431 8.98 46.03 -11.06
C ILE A 431 7.53 45.81 -10.59
N ARG A 432 7.36 44.96 -9.56
CA ARG A 432 6.06 44.55 -8.97
C ARG A 432 5.12 43.85 -9.95
N ASP A 433 5.58 43.41 -11.09
CA ASP A 433 4.80 42.61 -12.02
C ASP A 433 4.76 41.14 -11.57
N VAL A 434 4.15 40.96 -10.36
CA VAL A 434 3.96 39.67 -9.73
C VAL A 434 2.58 39.16 -10.09
N VAL A 435 2.55 38.02 -10.80
CA VAL A 435 1.34 37.45 -11.36
C VAL A 435 1.04 36.13 -10.68
N ASP A 436 -0.19 35.96 -10.26
CA ASP A 436 -0.70 34.70 -9.73
C ASP A 436 -1.64 34.02 -10.73
N TRP A 437 -1.30 32.77 -11.08
CA TRP A 437 -2.17 31.84 -11.76
C TRP A 437 -2.96 31.08 -10.71
N LEU A 438 -4.27 31.35 -10.64
CA LEU A 438 -5.15 30.97 -9.53
C LEU A 438 -6.09 29.85 -9.92
N ASP A 439 -6.17 28.83 -9.05
CA ASP A 439 -7.00 27.63 -9.26
C ASP A 439 -6.85 26.98 -10.66
N PRO A 440 -5.62 26.85 -11.22
CA PRO A 440 -5.42 26.25 -12.54
C PRO A 440 -5.79 24.76 -12.51
N VAL A 441 -6.69 24.34 -13.44
CA VAL A 441 -7.22 22.98 -13.54
C VAL A 441 -7.18 22.48 -14.97
N VAL A 442 -6.68 21.27 -15.19
CA VAL A 442 -6.78 20.52 -16.43
C VAL A 442 -7.97 19.55 -16.32
N MET A 443 -8.86 19.60 -17.29
CA MET A 443 -10.02 18.71 -17.40
C MET A 443 -9.66 17.52 -18.28
N LEU A 444 -10.01 16.31 -17.81
CA LEU A 444 -9.74 15.06 -18.53
C LEU A 444 -11.02 14.44 -19.08
N ASN A 445 -10.88 13.73 -20.19
CA ASN A 445 -11.96 12.93 -20.76
C ASN A 445 -12.28 11.75 -19.83
N PRO A 446 -13.55 11.56 -19.39
CA PRO A 446 -13.93 10.51 -18.46
C PRO A 446 -13.67 9.09 -18.95
N ASP A 447 -13.93 8.81 -20.24
CA ASP A 447 -13.78 7.47 -20.79
C ASP A 447 -12.30 7.14 -21.03
N ALA A 448 -11.52 8.12 -21.50
CA ALA A 448 -10.08 7.97 -21.64
C ALA A 448 -9.40 7.73 -20.28
N LEU A 449 -9.76 8.51 -19.25
CA LEU A 449 -9.21 8.30 -17.89
C LEU A 449 -9.62 6.94 -17.33
N ARG A 450 -10.87 6.51 -17.51
CA ARG A 450 -11.32 5.18 -17.07
C ARG A 450 -10.53 4.07 -17.74
N THR A 451 -10.24 4.19 -19.03
CA THR A 451 -9.39 3.23 -19.76
C THR A 451 -7.96 3.22 -19.21
N LEU A 452 -7.33 4.39 -19.08
CA LEU A 452 -5.98 4.52 -18.52
C LEU A 452 -5.85 3.93 -17.11
N VAL A 453 -6.82 4.17 -16.24
CA VAL A 453 -6.84 3.62 -14.87
C VAL A 453 -6.98 2.10 -14.89
N ARG A 454 -7.88 1.56 -15.73
CA ARG A 454 -8.08 0.11 -15.84
C ARG A 454 -6.85 -0.63 -16.37
N GLU A 455 -6.12 -0.05 -17.31
CA GLU A 455 -4.87 -0.61 -17.83
C GLU A 455 -3.78 -0.65 -16.75
N ARG A 456 -3.79 0.28 -15.80
CA ARG A 456 -2.81 0.35 -14.70
C ARG A 456 -3.14 -0.56 -13.52
N LEU A 457 -4.39 -0.91 -13.31
CA LEU A 457 -4.83 -1.74 -12.18
C LEU A 457 -4.03 -3.04 -12.00
N PRO A 458 -3.72 -3.82 -13.04
CA PRO A 458 -2.94 -5.05 -12.89
C PRO A 458 -1.51 -4.81 -12.37
N ALA A 459 -0.93 -3.63 -12.63
CA ALA A 459 0.39 -3.27 -12.11
C ALA A 459 0.31 -2.75 -10.67
N THR A 460 -0.78 -2.07 -10.32
CA THR A 460 -1.02 -1.51 -8.98
C THR A 460 -1.54 -2.54 -7.98
N ILE A 461 -2.15 -3.62 -8.47
CA ILE A 461 -2.61 -4.77 -7.68
C ILE A 461 -1.77 -5.98 -8.08
N PRO A 462 -0.65 -6.28 -7.41
CA PRO A 462 0.25 -7.37 -7.80
C PRO A 462 -0.43 -8.73 -7.90
N ALA A 463 -1.45 -8.99 -7.06
CA ALA A 463 -2.25 -10.21 -7.10
C ALA A 463 -3.01 -10.42 -8.43
N TRP A 464 -3.25 -9.35 -9.18
CA TRP A 464 -4.03 -9.40 -10.43
C TRP A 464 -3.18 -9.26 -11.70
N LYS A 465 -1.87 -9.24 -11.54
CA LYS A 465 -0.94 -9.13 -12.66
C LYS A 465 -1.16 -10.25 -13.68
N GLY A 466 -1.51 -9.86 -14.90
CA GLY A 466 -1.80 -10.79 -16.00
C GLY A 466 -3.22 -11.38 -15.98
N TRP A 467 -4.11 -10.93 -15.08
CA TRP A 467 -5.52 -11.31 -15.05
C TRP A 467 -6.39 -10.22 -15.67
N ASN A 468 -7.34 -10.64 -16.49
CA ASN A 468 -8.41 -9.79 -16.98
C ASN A 468 -9.55 -9.78 -15.93
N VAL A 469 -9.91 -8.59 -15.45
CA VAL A 469 -10.95 -8.42 -14.43
C VAL A 469 -12.23 -7.96 -15.09
N VAL A 470 -13.24 -8.82 -15.11
CA VAL A 470 -14.58 -8.49 -15.60
C VAL A 470 -15.46 -8.18 -14.40
N LEU A 471 -15.74 -6.89 -14.21
CA LEU A 471 -16.63 -6.41 -13.16
C LEU A 471 -18.09 -6.49 -13.62
N PRO A 472 -18.99 -6.99 -12.77
CA PRO A 472 -20.41 -6.91 -13.04
C PRO A 472 -20.87 -5.45 -13.03
N ALA A 473 -21.98 -5.17 -13.72
CA ALA A 473 -22.64 -3.88 -13.64
C ALA A 473 -22.98 -3.56 -12.17
N ASN A 474 -22.71 -2.35 -11.71
CA ASN A 474 -22.89 -1.90 -10.31
C ASN A 474 -21.91 -2.49 -9.27
N ALA A 475 -20.81 -3.11 -9.66
CA ALA A 475 -19.71 -3.40 -8.74
C ALA A 475 -18.81 -2.18 -8.59
N ALA A 476 -18.40 -1.89 -7.36
CA ALA A 476 -17.39 -0.88 -7.06
C ALA A 476 -16.08 -1.55 -6.70
N LEU A 477 -15.02 -1.19 -7.41
CA LEU A 477 -13.67 -1.66 -7.14
C LEU A 477 -13.01 -0.76 -6.08
N VAL A 478 -12.54 -1.37 -5.00
CA VAL A 478 -11.77 -0.69 -3.96
C VAL A 478 -10.39 -1.34 -3.90
N VAL A 479 -9.37 -0.60 -4.31
CA VAL A 479 -7.99 -1.05 -4.14
C VAL A 479 -7.56 -0.79 -2.70
N ARG A 480 -7.10 -1.82 -2.01
CA ARG A 480 -6.51 -1.69 -0.69
C ARG A 480 -5.03 -2.02 -0.78
N ASN A 481 -4.19 -1.13 -0.24
CA ASN A 481 -2.80 -1.48 0.03
C ASN A 481 -2.74 -2.53 1.13
N ALA A 482 -1.69 -3.34 1.14
CA ALA A 482 -1.39 -4.35 2.15
C ALA A 482 -1.53 -3.88 3.60
N PHE A 483 -1.61 -2.57 3.81
CA PHE A 483 -1.33 -1.89 5.07
C PHE A 483 -2.54 -1.25 5.74
N ASP A 484 -3.73 -1.40 5.20
CA ASP A 484 -4.98 -1.02 5.90
C ASP A 484 -5.26 -1.94 7.12
N GLY A 485 -4.21 -2.35 7.83
CA GLY A 485 -4.30 -3.32 8.93
C GLY A 485 -4.62 -4.75 8.44
N ALA A 486 -4.40 -5.00 7.16
CA ALA A 486 -4.48 -6.32 6.58
C ALA A 486 -3.08 -6.94 6.57
N PRO A 487 -2.86 -8.06 7.25
CA PRO A 487 -1.59 -8.78 7.16
C PRO A 487 -1.36 -9.43 5.77
N ASP A 488 -2.35 -9.36 4.89
CA ASP A 488 -2.47 -10.23 3.71
C ASP A 488 -1.91 -9.63 2.42
N GLY A 489 -1.15 -8.56 2.48
CA GLY A 489 -0.55 -7.98 1.29
C GLY A 489 -1.49 -7.03 0.50
N THR A 490 -1.01 -6.49 -0.62
CA THR A 490 -1.81 -5.65 -1.52
C THR A 490 -2.82 -6.50 -2.27
N GLY A 491 -4.10 -6.29 -2.03
CA GLY A 491 -5.20 -6.97 -2.70
C GLY A 491 -6.22 -6.01 -3.27
N GLY A 492 -6.90 -6.43 -4.33
CA GLY A 492 -8.10 -5.77 -4.81
C GLY A 492 -9.31 -6.21 -4.01
N SER A 493 -10.07 -5.27 -3.48
CA SER A 493 -11.37 -5.54 -2.86
C SER A 493 -12.48 -5.02 -3.76
N ILE A 494 -13.50 -5.81 -3.96
CA ILE A 494 -14.66 -5.47 -4.78
C ILE A 494 -15.88 -5.40 -3.87
N ARG A 495 -16.53 -4.24 -3.87
CA ARG A 495 -17.82 -4.05 -3.22
C ARG A 495 -18.91 -4.21 -4.25
N GLN A 496 -19.79 -5.17 -4.06
CA GLN A 496 -21.03 -5.28 -4.81
C GLN A 496 -22.11 -4.42 -4.17
N VAL A 497 -22.68 -3.53 -4.95
CA VAL A 497 -23.64 -2.51 -4.48
C VAL A 497 -25.10 -2.95 -4.68
N ALA A 498 -25.37 -3.97 -5.49
CA ALA A 498 -26.74 -4.44 -5.76
C ALA A 498 -26.83 -5.97 -5.89
N ALA A 499 -27.97 -6.52 -5.44
CA ALA A 499 -28.26 -7.97 -5.46
C ALA A 499 -28.33 -8.59 -6.86
N GLN A 500 -28.42 -7.78 -7.92
CA GLN A 500 -28.55 -8.21 -9.32
C GLN A 500 -27.26 -8.05 -10.13
N SER A 501 -26.17 -7.67 -9.51
CA SER A 501 -24.88 -7.64 -10.20
C SER A 501 -24.44 -9.09 -10.50
N GLY A 502 -24.11 -9.34 -11.77
CA GLY A 502 -23.62 -10.64 -12.22
C GLY A 502 -22.34 -11.09 -11.48
N PRO A 503 -21.80 -12.27 -11.76
CA PRO A 503 -20.58 -12.74 -11.15
C PRO A 503 -19.39 -11.87 -11.52
N LEU A 504 -18.48 -11.67 -10.55
CA LEU A 504 -17.15 -11.14 -10.84
C LEU A 504 -16.31 -12.26 -11.43
N THR A 505 -15.65 -12.00 -12.54
CA THR A 505 -14.76 -12.97 -13.17
C THR A 505 -13.35 -12.41 -13.30
N LEU A 506 -12.38 -13.14 -12.79
CA LEU A 506 -10.95 -12.95 -13.01
C LEU A 506 -10.50 -14.03 -13.98
N ALA A 507 -10.07 -13.65 -15.19
CA ALA A 507 -9.73 -14.59 -16.26
C ALA A 507 -8.29 -14.42 -16.72
N ARG A 508 -7.62 -15.54 -17.01
CA ARG A 508 -6.26 -15.55 -17.55
C ARG A 508 -6.03 -16.76 -18.44
N THR A 509 -5.47 -16.54 -19.64
CA THR A 509 -4.90 -17.63 -20.42
C THR A 509 -3.55 -18.02 -19.82
N LEU A 510 -3.43 -19.25 -19.36
CA LEU A 510 -2.25 -19.78 -18.69
C LEU A 510 -1.66 -20.91 -19.50
N GLN A 511 -0.38 -20.78 -19.91
CA GLN A 511 0.40 -21.90 -20.39
C GLN A 511 0.99 -22.60 -19.16
N VAL A 512 0.44 -23.76 -18.80
CA VAL A 512 0.84 -24.49 -17.59
C VAL A 512 2.19 -25.16 -17.80
N GLY A 513 3.20 -24.63 -17.15
CA GLY A 513 4.55 -25.22 -17.17
C GLY A 513 4.61 -26.56 -16.41
N PRO A 514 5.63 -27.41 -16.68
CA PRO A 514 5.75 -28.72 -16.03
C PRO A 514 5.96 -28.65 -14.51
N ARG A 515 6.44 -27.51 -14.00
CA ARG A 515 6.66 -27.27 -12.57
C ARG A 515 5.51 -26.54 -11.89
N GLN A 516 4.54 -26.02 -12.64
CA GLN A 516 3.38 -25.31 -12.10
C GLN A 516 2.33 -26.30 -11.62
N ARG A 517 2.38 -26.63 -10.34
CA ARG A 517 1.55 -27.66 -9.74
C ARG A 517 0.22 -27.14 -9.21
N TYR A 518 0.19 -25.88 -8.81
CA TYR A 518 -0.98 -25.29 -8.16
C TYR A 518 -1.25 -23.88 -8.66
N LEU A 519 -2.53 -23.48 -8.65
CA LEU A 519 -2.93 -22.08 -8.63
C LEU A 519 -3.24 -21.74 -7.17
N ALA A 520 -2.50 -20.81 -6.61
CA ALA A 520 -2.79 -20.27 -5.29
C ALA A 520 -3.86 -19.16 -5.40
N ILE A 521 -4.91 -19.25 -4.61
CA ILE A 521 -6.05 -18.35 -4.60
C ILE A 521 -6.24 -17.84 -3.18
N GLY A 522 -5.86 -16.60 -2.92
CA GLY A 522 -6.07 -15.91 -1.66
C GLY A 522 -7.29 -15.01 -1.76
N VAL A 523 -8.36 -15.37 -1.09
CA VAL A 523 -9.64 -14.65 -1.11
C VAL A 523 -10.23 -14.59 0.29
N SER A 524 -10.84 -13.44 0.63
CA SER A 524 -11.55 -13.27 1.90
C SER A 524 -12.76 -12.36 1.73
N ARG A 525 -13.76 -12.50 2.60
CA ARG A 525 -14.95 -11.66 2.62
C ARG A 525 -15.05 -10.84 3.91
N GLY A 526 -15.80 -9.75 3.84
CA GLY A 526 -16.21 -9.00 5.03
C GLY A 526 -17.21 -9.78 5.91
N ALA A 527 -17.66 -9.15 6.99
CA ALA A 527 -18.55 -9.78 7.98
C ALA A 527 -19.96 -10.11 7.47
N VAL A 528 -20.37 -9.45 6.37
CA VAL A 528 -21.78 -9.43 5.95
C VAL A 528 -22.00 -10.38 4.82
N SER A 529 -22.51 -11.41 4.73
CA SER A 529 -22.95 -12.32 3.62
C SER A 529 -22.01 -13.44 3.24
N PRO A 530 -22.47 -14.67 3.28
CA PRO A 530 -21.79 -15.81 2.68
C PRO A 530 -21.58 -15.59 1.19
N SER A 531 -20.45 -16.04 0.69
CA SER A 531 -20.18 -16.04 -0.74
C SER A 531 -19.30 -17.21 -1.11
N ARG A 532 -19.35 -17.62 -2.38
CA ARG A 532 -18.56 -18.71 -2.93
C ARG A 532 -17.74 -18.23 -4.09
N PHE A 533 -16.71 -18.96 -4.43
CA PHE A 533 -16.02 -18.82 -5.70
C PHE A 533 -15.90 -20.14 -6.41
N GLU A 534 -15.81 -20.08 -7.73
CA GLU A 534 -15.59 -21.22 -8.61
C GLU A 534 -14.27 -21.03 -9.35
N VAL A 535 -13.56 -22.14 -9.58
CA VAL A 535 -12.47 -22.22 -10.55
C VAL A 535 -13.04 -22.88 -11.79
N ARG A 536 -12.93 -22.21 -12.93
CA ARG A 536 -13.33 -22.73 -14.23
C ARG A 536 -12.12 -22.86 -15.12
N ILE A 537 -12.06 -23.96 -15.87
CA ILE A 537 -11.06 -24.20 -16.91
C ILE A 537 -11.79 -24.35 -18.24
N ASP A 538 -11.42 -23.52 -19.20
CA ASP A 538 -12.06 -23.47 -20.54
C ASP A 538 -13.60 -23.36 -20.44
N GLY A 539 -14.08 -22.54 -19.49
CA GLY A 539 -15.48 -22.31 -19.25
C GLY A 539 -16.20 -23.36 -18.36
N VAL A 540 -15.55 -24.49 -18.04
CA VAL A 540 -16.14 -25.56 -17.23
C VAL A 540 -15.76 -25.39 -15.77
N THR A 541 -16.74 -25.36 -14.84
CA THR A 541 -16.50 -25.37 -13.40
C THR A 541 -15.83 -26.66 -12.96
N VAL A 542 -14.63 -26.57 -12.45
CA VAL A 542 -13.82 -27.73 -12.01
C VAL A 542 -13.64 -27.78 -10.49
N SER A 543 -13.84 -26.68 -9.79
CA SER A 543 -13.78 -26.64 -8.33
C SER A 543 -14.57 -25.45 -7.78
N SER A 544 -14.98 -25.51 -6.53
CA SER A 544 -15.61 -24.40 -5.83
C SER A 544 -15.35 -24.47 -4.33
N ALA A 545 -15.36 -23.29 -3.67
CA ALA A 545 -15.23 -23.20 -2.21
C ALA A 545 -15.99 -21.99 -1.68
N ASP A 546 -16.30 -22.01 -0.39
CA ASP A 546 -16.84 -20.87 0.31
C ASP A 546 -15.73 -19.86 0.60
N VAL A 547 -16.04 -18.57 0.42
CA VAL A 547 -15.09 -17.50 0.73
C VAL A 547 -15.01 -17.31 2.25
N PRO A 548 -13.83 -17.49 2.87
CA PRO A 548 -13.70 -17.37 4.32
C PRO A 548 -13.93 -15.92 4.77
N GLN A 549 -14.53 -15.77 5.96
CA GLN A 549 -14.64 -14.47 6.59
C GLN A 549 -13.27 -14.02 7.08
N ARG A 550 -12.91 -12.77 6.77
CA ARG A 550 -11.69 -12.15 7.26
C ARG A 550 -11.73 -11.97 8.78
N GLN A 551 -10.67 -12.42 9.44
CA GLN A 551 -10.45 -12.20 10.85
C GLN A 551 -9.35 -11.13 11.03
N PRO A 552 -9.56 -10.06 11.82
CA PRO A 552 -8.54 -9.06 12.08
C PRO A 552 -7.29 -9.70 12.70
N GLY A 553 -6.11 -9.37 12.18
CA GLY A 553 -4.84 -9.87 12.71
C GLY A 553 -4.46 -11.30 12.31
N VAL A 554 -5.32 -12.02 11.58
CA VAL A 554 -5.04 -13.38 11.10
C VAL A 554 -4.84 -13.34 9.58
N PRO A 555 -3.69 -13.83 9.07
CA PRO A 555 -3.46 -13.93 7.63
C PRO A 555 -4.51 -14.83 6.97
N THR A 556 -5.05 -14.39 5.84
CA THR A 556 -5.97 -15.22 5.05
C THR A 556 -5.18 -16.33 4.37
N ARG A 557 -5.57 -17.57 4.60
CA ARG A 557 -4.93 -18.73 4.00
C ARG A 557 -5.36 -18.90 2.56
N PRO A 558 -4.42 -19.20 1.64
CA PRO A 558 -4.75 -19.45 0.25
C PRO A 558 -5.46 -20.80 0.08
N PHE A 559 -6.23 -20.89 -1.00
CA PHE A 559 -6.66 -22.15 -1.58
C PHE A 559 -5.66 -22.57 -2.66
N PHE A 560 -5.41 -23.85 -2.78
CA PHE A 560 -4.54 -24.42 -3.81
C PHE A 560 -5.37 -25.26 -4.77
N PHE A 561 -5.51 -24.80 -6.01
CA PHE A 561 -6.16 -25.57 -7.07
C PHE A 561 -5.11 -26.36 -7.85
N PRO A 562 -5.26 -27.70 -8.01
CA PRO A 562 -4.29 -28.53 -8.71
C PRO A 562 -4.22 -28.23 -10.21
N LEU A 563 -3.07 -27.78 -10.70
CA LEU A 563 -2.78 -27.50 -12.12
C LEU A 563 -2.04 -28.65 -12.82
N ALA A 564 -1.48 -29.61 -12.08
CA ALA A 564 -0.59 -30.64 -12.64
C ALA A 564 -1.18 -31.44 -13.83
N ARG A 565 -2.51 -31.69 -13.83
CA ARG A 565 -3.23 -32.36 -14.93
C ARG A 565 -3.29 -31.57 -16.23
N PHE A 566 -2.98 -30.30 -16.18
CA PHE A 566 -2.93 -29.40 -17.34
C PHE A 566 -1.49 -29.09 -17.78
N ALA A 567 -0.48 -29.72 -17.20
CA ALA A 567 0.92 -29.52 -17.56
C ALA A 567 1.15 -29.66 -19.07
N GLY A 568 1.86 -28.72 -19.66
CA GLY A 568 2.12 -28.64 -21.11
C GLY A 568 0.95 -28.10 -21.95
N LYS A 569 -0.20 -27.80 -21.35
CA LYS A 569 -1.38 -27.27 -22.05
C LYS A 569 -1.50 -25.76 -21.85
N THR A 570 -2.13 -25.10 -22.81
CA THR A 570 -2.63 -23.73 -22.64
C THR A 570 -4.11 -23.82 -22.31
N VAL A 571 -4.53 -23.22 -21.18
CA VAL A 571 -5.91 -23.25 -20.70
C VAL A 571 -6.37 -21.86 -20.33
N GLU A 572 -7.64 -21.57 -20.49
CA GLU A 572 -8.25 -20.38 -19.91
C GLU A 572 -8.69 -20.69 -18.47
N VAL A 573 -8.03 -20.06 -17.52
CA VAL A 573 -8.38 -20.16 -16.10
C VAL A 573 -9.26 -18.98 -15.72
N GLN A 574 -10.45 -19.25 -15.19
CA GLN A 574 -11.36 -18.26 -14.65
C GLN A 574 -11.58 -18.54 -13.16
N VAL A 575 -11.48 -17.49 -12.34
CA VAL A 575 -11.91 -17.52 -10.94
C VAL A 575 -13.13 -16.61 -10.83
N VAL A 576 -14.27 -17.23 -10.53
CA VAL A 576 -15.58 -16.57 -10.58
C VAL A 576 -16.12 -16.43 -9.17
N HIS A 577 -16.38 -15.22 -8.72
CA HIS A 577 -17.01 -14.95 -7.43
C HIS A 577 -18.54 -14.93 -7.58
N LEU A 578 -19.20 -15.71 -6.74
CA LEU A 578 -20.65 -15.83 -6.68
C LEU A 578 -21.13 -15.26 -5.34
N PRO A 579 -21.63 -14.01 -5.32
CA PRO A 579 -22.18 -13.42 -4.11
C PRO A 579 -23.55 -14.06 -3.77
N ALA A 580 -23.84 -14.24 -2.48
CA ALA A 580 -25.17 -14.64 -2.04
C ALA A 580 -26.13 -13.44 -1.93
N ASP A 581 -25.60 -12.25 -1.59
CA ASP A 581 -26.39 -11.05 -1.32
C ASP A 581 -25.77 -9.78 -1.91
N ALA A 582 -26.57 -8.71 -1.99
CA ALA A 582 -26.11 -7.35 -2.21
C ALA A 582 -25.25 -6.87 -1.03
N ASN A 583 -24.25 -6.04 -1.31
CA ASN A 583 -23.32 -5.43 -0.33
C ASN A 583 -22.19 -6.34 0.21
N GLY A 584 -21.89 -7.45 -0.42
CA GLY A 584 -20.71 -8.26 -0.12
C GLY A 584 -19.41 -7.55 -0.50
N LEU A 585 -18.45 -7.42 0.44
CA LEU A 585 -17.08 -7.03 0.14
C LEU A 585 -16.24 -8.32 0.05
N VAL A 586 -15.62 -8.56 -1.10
CA VAL A 586 -14.67 -9.65 -1.30
C VAL A 586 -13.30 -9.07 -1.65
N SER A 587 -12.26 -9.61 -1.04
CA SER A 587 -10.87 -9.20 -1.29
C SER A 587 -10.10 -10.35 -1.92
N TRP A 588 -9.40 -10.07 -3.01
CA TRP A 588 -8.51 -10.99 -3.71
C TRP A 588 -7.08 -10.50 -3.54
N HIS A 589 -6.22 -11.27 -2.89
CA HIS A 589 -4.86 -10.85 -2.54
C HIS A 589 -3.77 -11.81 -3.03
N ILE A 590 -4.16 -13.02 -3.48
CA ILE A 590 -3.26 -13.99 -4.12
C ILE A 590 -4.00 -14.57 -5.31
N LEU A 591 -3.38 -14.59 -6.47
CA LEU A 591 -3.92 -15.25 -7.66
C LEU A 591 -2.78 -15.59 -8.61
N GLU A 592 -2.00 -16.63 -8.27
CA GLU A 592 -0.81 -16.96 -9.04
C GLU A 592 -0.56 -18.47 -9.15
N PRO A 593 -0.06 -18.92 -10.32
CA PRO A 593 0.44 -20.26 -10.45
C PRO A 593 1.74 -20.42 -9.66
N LEU A 594 1.84 -21.52 -8.90
CA LEU A 594 3.00 -21.85 -8.10
C LEU A 594 3.84 -22.94 -8.76
N ASP A 595 5.12 -22.66 -8.87
CA ASP A 595 6.13 -23.69 -9.13
C ASP A 595 6.39 -24.42 -7.80
N ALA A 596 5.80 -25.59 -7.65
CA ALA A 596 6.09 -26.48 -6.53
C ALA A 596 6.56 -27.82 -7.10
N PRO A 597 7.69 -28.35 -6.68
CA PRO A 597 8.00 -29.74 -6.94
C PRO A 597 6.91 -30.59 -6.28
N ASP A 598 6.55 -31.69 -6.90
CA ASP A 598 5.75 -32.72 -6.22
C ASP A 598 6.72 -33.49 -5.30
N PRO A 599 6.64 -33.28 -3.99
CA PRO A 599 7.59 -33.94 -3.11
C PRO A 599 7.30 -35.43 -2.94
N GLY A 600 6.18 -35.98 -3.47
CA GLY A 600 5.85 -37.37 -3.33
C GLY A 600 5.89 -37.83 -1.87
N TRP A 601 5.16 -37.14 -0.98
CA TRP A 601 5.09 -37.49 0.43
C TRP A 601 4.38 -38.85 0.60
N VAL A 602 5.06 -39.79 1.22
CA VAL A 602 4.54 -41.12 1.55
C VAL A 602 4.48 -41.24 3.07
N GLU A 603 3.34 -41.64 3.59
CA GLU A 603 3.18 -41.91 5.03
C GLU A 603 3.91 -43.18 5.43
N GLY A 604 4.59 -43.14 6.59
CA GLY A 604 5.19 -44.34 7.16
C GLY A 604 4.15 -45.24 7.83
N GLU A 605 4.28 -46.55 7.66
CA GLU A 605 3.52 -47.52 8.46
C GLU A 605 3.97 -47.45 9.91
N LEU A 606 3.07 -47.05 10.85
CA LEU A 606 3.38 -46.96 12.27
C LEU A 606 3.46 -48.37 12.89
N LEU A 607 4.66 -48.73 13.35
CA LEU A 607 4.91 -49.99 14.05
C LEU A 607 4.78 -49.86 15.56
N GLU A 608 5.25 -48.76 16.13
CA GLU A 608 5.23 -48.49 17.55
C GLU A 608 5.12 -46.98 17.81
N ALA A 609 4.36 -46.59 18.81
CA ALA A 609 4.30 -45.22 19.34
C ALA A 609 4.26 -45.24 20.86
N ARG A 610 5.18 -44.52 21.52
CA ARG A 610 5.17 -44.34 22.96
C ARG A 610 5.61 -42.93 23.36
N SER A 611 5.05 -42.43 24.45
CA SER A 611 5.46 -41.19 25.09
C SER A 611 6.38 -41.50 26.28
N GLU A 612 7.45 -40.75 26.44
CA GLU A 612 8.35 -40.85 27.61
C GLU A 612 7.75 -40.12 28.81
N GLY A 613 6.92 -39.11 28.59
CA GLY A 613 6.20 -38.34 29.62
C GLY A 613 4.88 -38.97 30.07
N GLY A 614 4.48 -40.13 29.49
CA GLY A 614 3.29 -40.87 29.92
C GLY A 614 2.01 -40.48 29.22
N ALA A 615 2.05 -39.66 28.14
CA ALA A 615 0.90 -39.44 27.30
C ALA A 615 0.50 -40.73 26.52
N THR A 616 -0.74 -40.78 26.05
CA THR A 616 -1.23 -41.87 25.21
C THR A 616 -1.10 -41.48 23.75
N LEU A 617 -0.49 -42.31 22.92
CA LEU A 617 -0.33 -42.10 21.48
C LEU A 617 -1.21 -43.10 20.72
N ALA A 618 -2.26 -42.62 20.04
CA ALA A 618 -3.24 -43.46 19.34
C ALA A 618 -3.25 -43.15 17.83
N ARG A 619 -2.97 -44.17 17.01
CA ARG A 619 -3.10 -44.04 15.54
C ARG A 619 -4.54 -43.80 15.16
N GLN A 620 -4.78 -42.89 14.22
CA GLN A 620 -6.06 -42.59 13.62
C GLN A 620 -6.16 -43.19 12.20
N ASP A 621 -7.41 -43.26 11.68
CA ASP A 621 -7.68 -43.79 10.34
C ASP A 621 -7.00 -43.02 9.19
N ASP A 622 -6.72 -41.72 9.40
CA ASP A 622 -6.03 -40.85 8.44
C ASP A 622 -4.49 -40.92 8.56
N GLY A 623 -3.94 -41.94 9.24
CA GLY A 623 -2.51 -42.12 9.45
C GLY A 623 -1.89 -41.20 10.50
N SER A 624 -2.62 -40.24 11.06
CA SER A 624 -2.14 -39.37 12.14
C SER A 624 -2.11 -40.09 13.49
N ILE A 625 -1.40 -39.48 14.45
CA ILE A 625 -1.26 -39.98 15.83
C ILE A 625 -1.86 -38.94 16.76
N LEU A 626 -2.95 -39.31 17.45
CA LEU A 626 -3.57 -38.46 18.47
C LEU A 626 -2.84 -38.63 19.80
N VAL A 627 -2.49 -37.49 20.41
CA VAL A 627 -1.81 -37.44 21.71
C VAL A 627 -2.83 -37.18 22.80
N GLY A 628 -3.18 -38.16 23.57
CA GLY A 628 -4.21 -38.13 24.62
C GLY A 628 -3.64 -38.42 26.02
N GLY A 629 -4.53 -38.73 26.97
CA GLY A 629 -4.16 -39.09 28.33
C GLY A 629 -3.50 -37.96 29.13
N PRO A 630 -2.58 -38.26 30.08
CA PRO A 630 -1.86 -37.27 30.85
C PRO A 630 -1.19 -36.23 29.95
N SER A 631 -1.12 -34.99 30.44
CA SER A 631 -0.44 -33.89 29.73
C SER A 631 0.78 -33.48 30.58
N PRO A 632 1.97 -34.08 30.33
CA PRO A 632 3.18 -33.77 31.07
C PRO A 632 3.71 -32.37 30.76
N GLU A 633 4.51 -31.79 31.65
CA GLU A 633 5.16 -30.50 31.46
C GLU A 633 6.11 -30.51 30.25
N THR A 634 6.82 -31.61 30.07
CA THR A 634 7.71 -31.88 28.92
C THR A 634 7.48 -33.32 28.47
N ASP A 635 7.74 -33.62 27.19
CA ASP A 635 7.60 -34.97 26.65
C ASP A 635 8.63 -35.24 25.55
N ALA A 636 8.82 -36.51 25.24
CA ALA A 636 9.41 -36.94 23.99
C ALA A 636 8.63 -38.16 23.50
N HIS A 637 8.33 -38.18 22.19
CA HIS A 637 7.63 -39.29 21.58
C HIS A 637 8.64 -40.18 20.86
N VAL A 638 8.56 -41.46 21.05
CA VAL A 638 9.32 -42.44 20.28
C VAL A 638 8.35 -43.11 19.30
N LEU A 639 8.60 -42.89 18.00
CA LEU A 639 7.79 -43.45 16.93
C LEU A 639 8.67 -44.34 16.06
N ARG A 640 8.29 -45.60 15.89
CA ARG A 640 8.93 -46.52 14.98
C ARG A 640 8.04 -46.71 13.76
N LEU A 641 8.58 -46.36 12.59
CA LEU A 641 7.87 -46.29 11.34
C LEU A 641 8.58 -47.20 10.32
N ARG A 642 7.80 -47.81 9.44
CA ARG A 642 8.34 -48.56 8.29
C ARG A 642 8.05 -47.79 7.01
N SER A 643 9.02 -47.77 6.10
CA SER A 643 8.89 -47.26 4.74
C SER A 643 9.55 -48.19 3.75
N ASP A 644 8.90 -48.41 2.61
CA ASP A 644 9.46 -49.17 1.51
C ASP A 644 10.25 -48.25 0.52
N GLU A 645 10.28 -46.93 0.80
CA GLU A 645 11.03 -45.97 0.02
C GLU A 645 12.56 -46.11 0.18
N VAL A 646 13.25 -46.05 -0.96
CA VAL A 646 14.73 -46.07 -1.03
C VAL A 646 15.22 -44.69 -1.45
N GLY A 647 16.19 -44.15 -0.71
CA GLY A 647 16.72 -42.80 -1.00
C GLY A 647 15.88 -41.66 -0.42
N ILE A 648 15.35 -41.85 0.77
CA ILE A 648 14.61 -40.80 1.51
C ILE A 648 15.53 -39.60 1.76
N THR A 649 15.12 -38.44 1.28
CA THR A 649 15.88 -37.17 1.38
C THR A 649 15.37 -36.25 2.48
N ALA A 650 14.11 -36.37 2.90
CA ALA A 650 13.53 -35.55 3.96
C ALA A 650 12.38 -36.24 4.68
N LEU A 651 12.17 -35.81 5.92
CA LEU A 651 11.02 -36.10 6.75
C LEU A 651 10.13 -34.87 6.86
N ARG A 652 8.82 -35.09 6.91
CA ARG A 652 7.83 -34.07 7.21
C ARG A 652 7.06 -34.48 8.46
N VAL A 653 6.90 -33.54 9.40
CA VAL A 653 6.06 -33.68 10.57
C VAL A 653 4.94 -32.63 10.50
N ASP A 654 3.71 -33.09 10.38
CA ASP A 654 2.53 -32.25 10.48
C ASP A 654 2.10 -32.12 11.95
N ALA A 655 1.77 -30.89 12.37
CA ALA A 655 1.01 -30.63 13.57
C ALA A 655 -0.42 -30.28 13.17
N LEU A 656 -1.37 -31.06 13.65
CA LEU A 656 -2.77 -31.01 13.23
C LEU A 656 -3.62 -30.41 14.36
N PRO A 657 -4.50 -29.45 14.09
CA PRO A 657 -5.53 -29.04 15.05
C PRO A 657 -6.45 -30.23 15.37
N ASP A 658 -6.83 -30.36 16.62
CA ASP A 658 -7.76 -31.43 17.06
C ASP A 658 -8.76 -30.91 18.08
N ALA A 659 -10.03 -31.36 17.95
CA ALA A 659 -11.10 -30.91 18.82
C ALA A 659 -10.91 -31.32 20.29
N THR A 660 -10.10 -32.35 20.57
CA THR A 660 -9.78 -32.80 21.93
C THR A 660 -8.66 -31.99 22.59
N SER A 661 -7.93 -31.21 21.81
CA SER A 661 -6.92 -30.27 22.32
C SER A 661 -7.57 -29.01 22.89
N PRO A 662 -6.92 -28.31 23.83
CA PRO A 662 -7.43 -27.03 24.32
C PRO A 662 -7.75 -26.08 23.17
N LEU A 663 -8.89 -25.42 23.22
CA LEU A 663 -9.36 -24.48 22.19
C LEU A 663 -9.42 -25.07 20.76
N GLY A 664 -9.33 -26.39 20.57
CA GLY A 664 -9.28 -27.04 19.27
C GLY A 664 -8.00 -26.72 18.46
N GLY A 665 -6.90 -26.41 19.12
CA GLY A 665 -5.64 -26.05 18.44
C GLY A 665 -4.66 -27.20 18.26
N PRO A 666 -3.43 -26.93 17.78
CA PRO A 666 -2.45 -27.98 17.47
C PRO A 666 -1.70 -28.50 18.69
N GLY A 667 -1.77 -27.85 19.86
CA GLY A 667 -1.03 -28.20 21.06
C GLY A 667 -1.88 -28.37 22.29
N ARG A 668 -1.27 -28.92 23.35
CA ARG A 668 -1.89 -29.29 24.61
C ARG A 668 -1.68 -28.26 25.73
N SER A 669 -0.95 -27.18 25.50
CA SER A 669 -0.84 -26.07 26.46
C SER A 669 -2.17 -25.32 26.58
N ALA A 670 -2.34 -24.52 27.63
CA ALA A 670 -3.55 -23.72 27.82
C ALA A 670 -3.84 -22.76 26.64
N ALA A 671 -2.81 -22.31 25.95
CA ALA A 671 -2.91 -21.49 24.73
C ALA A 671 -3.06 -22.32 23.44
N ALA A 672 -3.31 -23.62 23.56
CA ALA A 672 -3.36 -24.54 22.44
C ALA A 672 -2.08 -24.55 21.58
N ALA A 673 -0.95 -24.22 22.16
CA ALA A 673 0.36 -24.14 21.51
C ALA A 673 1.20 -25.39 21.79
N PHE A 674 2.15 -25.66 20.89
CA PHE A 674 3.23 -26.64 21.09
C PHE A 674 4.58 -26.03 20.72
N VAL A 675 5.67 -26.66 21.15
CA VAL A 675 7.05 -26.34 20.76
C VAL A 675 7.84 -27.62 20.57
N LEU A 676 8.27 -27.89 19.35
CA LEU A 676 9.19 -28.98 19.00
C LEU A 676 10.62 -28.46 19.20
N THR A 677 11.28 -28.90 20.28
CA THR A 677 12.57 -28.40 20.71
C THR A 677 13.76 -29.21 20.22
N GLY A 678 13.53 -30.42 19.72
CA GLY A 678 14.57 -31.28 19.19
C GLY A 678 13.99 -32.42 18.37
N PHE A 679 14.81 -32.99 17.51
CA PHE A 679 14.42 -34.11 16.66
C PHE A 679 15.58 -35.04 16.40
N GLU A 680 15.48 -36.26 16.88
CA GLU A 680 16.46 -37.31 16.65
C GLU A 680 15.85 -38.40 15.75
N ALA A 681 16.65 -39.03 14.90
CA ALA A 681 16.20 -40.12 14.07
C ALA A 681 17.32 -41.13 13.78
N GLU A 682 16.91 -42.40 13.64
CA GLU A 682 17.76 -43.51 13.28
C GLU A 682 17.05 -44.38 12.23
N ALA A 683 17.81 -44.99 11.34
CA ALA A 683 17.31 -45.93 10.35
C ALA A 683 18.03 -47.30 10.44
N ALA A 684 17.26 -48.35 10.23
CA ALA A 684 17.77 -49.72 10.10
C ALA A 684 17.10 -50.42 8.92
N SER A 685 17.74 -51.44 8.37
CA SER A 685 17.09 -52.30 7.41
C SER A 685 16.07 -53.19 8.13
N VAL A 686 14.92 -53.47 7.51
CA VAL A 686 13.94 -54.45 8.02
C VAL A 686 14.59 -55.85 8.15
N ALA A 687 15.56 -56.15 7.32
CA ALA A 687 16.30 -57.44 7.38
C ALA A 687 17.35 -57.51 8.51
N ASP A 688 17.78 -56.32 9.01
CA ASP A 688 18.74 -56.21 10.13
C ASP A 688 18.38 -54.99 11.02
N PRO A 689 17.35 -55.12 11.86
CA PRO A 689 16.86 -54.03 12.67
C PRO A 689 17.77 -53.63 13.85
N GLU A 690 18.77 -54.46 14.16
CA GLU A 690 19.69 -54.15 15.26
C GLU A 690 20.83 -53.21 14.84
N THR A 691 21.18 -53.19 13.54
CA THR A 691 22.20 -52.27 13.00
C THR A 691 21.57 -50.93 12.62
N ARG A 692 21.56 -49.99 13.56
CA ARG A 692 20.96 -48.68 13.42
C ARG A 692 21.99 -47.63 13.00
N LYS A 693 21.64 -46.84 11.98
CA LYS A 693 22.39 -45.66 11.53
C LYS A 693 21.68 -44.39 11.96
N LYS A 694 22.38 -43.50 12.67
CA LYS A 694 21.86 -42.18 13.03
C LYS A 694 21.61 -41.35 11.76
N ILE A 695 20.45 -40.73 11.67
CA ILE A 695 20.10 -39.77 10.60
C ILE A 695 20.55 -38.37 11.05
N VAL A 696 21.32 -37.69 10.21
CA VAL A 696 21.76 -36.31 10.42
C VAL A 696 20.92 -35.37 9.58
N PHE A 697 20.41 -34.32 10.17
CA PHE A 697 19.64 -33.28 9.50
C PHE A 697 20.50 -32.05 9.23
N THR A 698 20.39 -31.46 8.03
CA THR A 698 21.13 -30.27 7.60
C THR A 698 20.32 -28.99 7.67
N ALA A 699 18.98 -29.11 7.57
CA ALA A 699 18.08 -27.98 7.62
C ALA A 699 16.71 -28.39 8.15
N ALA A 700 16.05 -27.46 8.84
CA ALA A 700 14.65 -27.53 9.19
C ALA A 700 13.95 -26.28 8.67
N THR A 701 12.83 -26.46 7.95
CA THR A 701 12.00 -25.37 7.43
C THR A 701 10.55 -25.66 7.74
N ALA A 702 9.76 -24.65 8.08
CA ALA A 702 8.35 -24.86 8.39
C ALA A 702 7.43 -24.09 7.46
N SER A 703 6.19 -24.58 7.34
CA SER A 703 5.13 -23.90 6.59
C SER A 703 4.69 -22.60 7.29
N VAL A 704 4.80 -22.55 8.63
CA VAL A 704 4.53 -21.38 9.50
C VAL A 704 5.52 -21.38 10.64
N GLU A 705 6.01 -20.20 11.00
CA GLU A 705 6.86 -19.99 12.18
C GLU A 705 6.28 -18.90 13.08
N GLN A 706 6.21 -19.16 14.37
CA GLN A 706 5.88 -18.14 15.36
C GLN A 706 7.10 -17.21 15.55
N PRO A 707 6.91 -15.88 15.70
CA PRO A 707 8.00 -14.98 16.02
C PRO A 707 8.83 -15.45 17.22
N GLY A 708 10.15 -15.57 17.03
CA GLY A 708 11.07 -16.08 18.04
C GLY A 708 11.15 -17.61 18.16
N ARG A 709 10.47 -18.38 17.28
CA ARG A 709 10.47 -19.84 17.25
C ARG A 709 10.67 -20.40 15.84
N PRO A 710 11.84 -20.17 15.22
CA PRO A 710 12.10 -20.64 13.87
C PRO A 710 12.31 -22.16 13.84
N ALA A 711 11.95 -22.80 12.71
CA ALA A 711 12.13 -24.23 12.52
C ALA A 711 13.60 -24.68 12.67
N ALA A 712 14.54 -23.82 12.24
CA ALA A 712 15.97 -24.11 12.35
C ALA A 712 16.42 -24.38 13.81
N ALA A 713 15.72 -23.82 14.80
CA ALA A 713 16.01 -24.03 16.21
C ALA A 713 15.74 -25.45 16.72
N ILE A 714 15.06 -26.30 15.94
CA ILE A 714 14.94 -27.74 16.24
C ILE A 714 16.32 -28.44 16.27
N LEU A 715 17.30 -27.88 15.55
CA LEU A 715 18.61 -28.48 15.33
C LEU A 715 19.71 -27.88 16.23
N ASP A 716 19.39 -26.93 17.12
CA ASP A 716 20.38 -26.23 17.96
C ASP A 716 20.68 -26.92 19.30
N SER A 717 19.95 -27.98 19.66
CA SER A 717 20.06 -28.74 20.90
C SER A 717 19.69 -27.97 22.18
N ASP A 718 19.11 -26.77 22.11
CA ASP A 718 18.60 -26.03 23.25
C ASP A 718 17.15 -26.47 23.58
N PRO A 719 16.89 -27.10 24.73
CA PRO A 719 15.54 -27.56 25.07
C PRO A 719 14.54 -26.43 25.30
N LYS A 720 14.98 -25.17 25.33
CA LYS A 720 14.12 -23.97 25.48
C LYS A 720 13.88 -23.23 24.17
N SER A 721 14.57 -23.58 23.09
CA SER A 721 14.32 -23.10 21.75
C SER A 721 13.56 -24.15 20.92
N GLY A 722 13.11 -23.81 19.72
CA GLY A 722 12.45 -24.77 18.81
C GLY A 722 11.38 -24.14 17.95
N TRP A 723 10.78 -24.99 17.11
CA TRP A 723 9.65 -24.62 16.27
C TRP A 723 8.34 -24.76 17.03
N GLY A 724 7.51 -23.72 16.99
CA GLY A 724 6.22 -23.74 17.65
C GLY A 724 5.15 -22.93 16.93
N ALA A 725 3.90 -23.26 17.22
CA ALA A 725 2.74 -22.48 16.80
C ALA A 725 1.61 -22.61 17.82
N ASN A 726 0.81 -21.54 17.90
CA ASN A 726 -0.44 -21.51 18.65
C ASN A 726 -1.65 -21.69 17.73
N ARG A 727 -2.84 -21.67 18.28
CA ARG A 727 -4.09 -21.80 17.54
C ARG A 727 -4.25 -20.73 16.44
N GLU A 728 -3.83 -19.50 16.70
CA GLU A 728 -4.01 -18.38 15.75
C GLU A 728 -3.21 -18.60 14.47
N LEU A 729 -1.98 -19.09 14.61
CA LEU A 729 -1.09 -19.41 13.50
C LEU A 729 -1.43 -20.76 12.84
N ALA A 730 -2.00 -21.70 13.58
CA ALA A 730 -2.31 -23.08 13.14
C ALA A 730 -3.82 -23.37 13.15
N ALA A 731 -4.66 -22.48 12.56
CA ALA A 731 -6.09 -22.77 12.35
C ALA A 731 -6.37 -23.95 11.40
N GLY A 732 -5.35 -24.54 10.75
CA GLY A 732 -5.34 -25.77 9.96
C GLY A 732 -4.01 -26.49 10.12
N PRO A 733 -3.77 -27.60 9.39
CA PRO A 733 -2.50 -28.31 9.41
C PRO A 733 -1.31 -27.40 9.11
N ILE A 734 -0.25 -27.53 9.89
CA ILE A 734 1.05 -26.90 9.65
C ILE A 734 2.12 -27.98 9.69
N ALA A 735 3.23 -27.76 9.01
CA ALA A 735 4.27 -28.77 8.87
C ALA A 735 5.66 -28.20 9.05
N VAL A 736 6.57 -29.04 9.54
CA VAL A 736 8.02 -28.84 9.45
C VAL A 736 8.63 -29.91 8.57
N LEU A 737 9.58 -29.49 7.73
CA LEU A 737 10.40 -30.33 6.87
C LEU A 737 11.80 -30.38 7.45
N LEU A 738 12.29 -31.60 7.63
CA LEU A 738 13.63 -31.88 8.11
C LEU A 738 14.42 -32.54 6.97
N ARG A 739 15.42 -31.83 6.42
CA ARG A 739 16.25 -32.32 5.32
C ARG A 739 17.39 -33.17 5.83
N LEU A 740 17.58 -34.37 5.26
CA LEU A 740 18.66 -35.26 5.61
C LEU A 740 19.98 -34.79 4.98
N ALA A 741 21.10 -35.06 5.65
CA ALA A 741 22.45 -34.83 5.14
C ALA A 741 22.77 -35.79 4.00
N GLU A 742 22.33 -37.04 4.10
CA GLU A 742 22.48 -38.08 3.13
C GLU A 742 21.14 -38.81 2.95
N PRO A 743 20.78 -39.24 1.73
CA PRO A 743 19.61 -40.05 1.53
C PRO A 743 19.70 -41.38 2.30
N VAL A 744 18.58 -41.83 2.84
CA VAL A 744 18.46 -43.06 3.64
C VAL A 744 17.41 -43.97 3.02
N GLY A 745 17.58 -45.25 3.13
CA GLY A 745 16.61 -46.24 2.69
C GLY A 745 17.31 -47.54 2.23
N TYR A 746 16.70 -48.67 2.59
CA TYR A 746 17.24 -50.01 2.32
C TYR A 746 16.32 -50.79 1.39
N PRO A 747 16.86 -51.53 0.39
CA PRO A 747 16.05 -52.45 -0.38
C PRO A 747 15.36 -53.48 0.54
N GLY A 748 14.05 -53.69 0.37
CA GLY A 748 13.28 -54.61 1.20
C GLY A 748 12.62 -53.95 2.42
N GLY A 749 12.81 -52.64 2.58
CA GLY A 749 12.15 -51.79 3.61
C GLY A 749 13.12 -51.23 4.64
N THR A 750 12.76 -50.09 5.17
CA THR A 750 13.53 -49.35 6.16
C THR A 750 12.68 -49.12 7.40
N GLU A 751 13.18 -49.50 8.55
CA GLU A 751 12.62 -49.06 9.83
C GLU A 751 13.28 -47.75 10.25
N ILE A 752 12.47 -46.71 10.48
CA ILE A 752 12.92 -45.40 10.93
C ILE A 752 12.34 -45.17 12.31
N THR A 753 13.22 -44.99 13.29
CA THR A 753 12.86 -44.57 14.65
C THR A 753 13.09 -43.08 14.77
N ILE A 754 12.06 -42.33 15.06
CA ILE A 754 12.16 -40.87 15.31
C ILE A 754 11.84 -40.57 16.76
N ARG A 755 12.49 -39.53 17.28
CA ARG A 755 12.28 -39.03 18.64
C ARG A 755 12.13 -37.50 18.64
N PRO A 756 10.93 -36.97 18.30
CA PRO A 756 10.62 -35.56 18.51
C PRO A 756 10.58 -35.24 20.00
N GLN A 757 11.18 -34.11 20.38
CA GLN A 757 11.33 -33.68 21.77
C GLN A 757 10.57 -32.37 22.02
N TYR A 758 9.91 -32.25 23.16
CA TYR A 758 9.08 -31.16 23.60
C TYR A 758 9.54 -30.67 24.98
N GLY A 759 10.77 -30.18 25.05
CA GLY A 759 11.46 -29.78 26.31
C GLY A 759 11.15 -28.40 26.83
N PHE A 760 10.36 -27.61 26.08
CA PHE A 760 10.06 -26.21 26.39
C PHE A 760 9.43 -26.04 27.80
N GLY A 761 8.53 -26.92 28.20
CA GLY A 761 7.74 -26.86 29.44
C GLY A 761 6.29 -26.38 29.19
N GLU A 762 5.57 -26.13 30.26
CA GLU A 762 4.17 -25.59 30.24
C GLU A 762 3.23 -26.41 29.34
N ARG A 763 3.47 -27.72 29.19
CA ARG A 763 2.68 -28.65 28.38
C ARG A 763 2.64 -28.29 26.91
N HIS A 764 3.70 -27.66 26.39
CA HIS A 764 3.81 -27.33 24.98
C HIS A 764 4.10 -28.57 24.10
N VAL A 765 3.25 -29.58 24.22
CA VAL A 765 3.28 -30.85 23.52
C VAL A 765 2.19 -30.81 22.40
N PRO A 766 2.41 -31.35 21.22
CA PRO A 766 1.37 -31.38 20.17
C PRO A 766 0.18 -32.22 20.59
N GLY A 767 -1.03 -31.89 20.07
CA GLY A 767 -2.25 -32.66 20.29
C GLY A 767 -2.44 -33.78 19.24
N ARG A 768 -1.96 -33.56 18.02
CA ARG A 768 -2.06 -34.53 16.93
C ARG A 768 -0.96 -34.29 15.92
N ILE A 769 -0.28 -35.37 15.51
CA ILE A 769 0.85 -35.30 14.56
C ILE A 769 0.70 -36.34 13.45
N ARG A 770 1.34 -36.09 12.31
CA ARG A 770 1.50 -37.07 11.22
C ARG A 770 2.92 -36.99 10.68
N VAL A 771 3.49 -38.13 10.29
CA VAL A 771 4.85 -38.22 9.77
C VAL A 771 4.83 -38.78 8.36
N SER A 772 5.55 -38.17 7.44
CA SER A 772 5.72 -38.64 6.09
C SER A 772 7.16 -38.45 5.58
N PHE A 773 7.51 -39.22 4.55
CA PHE A 773 8.83 -39.28 3.95
C PHE A 773 8.77 -38.87 2.47
N THR A 774 9.89 -38.43 1.92
CA THR A 774 10.01 -38.20 0.47
C THR A 774 11.40 -38.55 -0.03
N THR A 775 11.46 -38.95 -1.30
CA THR A 775 12.70 -39.19 -2.05
C THR A 775 13.00 -38.04 -3.01
N ALA A 776 12.18 -36.97 -3.03
CA ALA A 776 12.42 -35.82 -3.88
C ALA A 776 13.78 -35.16 -3.56
N PRO A 777 14.60 -34.79 -4.55
CA PRO A 777 15.93 -34.22 -4.30
C PRO A 777 15.86 -32.82 -3.67
N GLU A 778 14.79 -32.06 -3.95
CA GLU A 778 14.53 -30.74 -3.40
C GLU A 778 13.11 -30.64 -2.84
N PRO A 779 12.84 -31.27 -1.69
CA PRO A 779 11.51 -31.24 -1.12
C PRO A 779 11.16 -29.86 -0.62
N ALA A 780 9.90 -29.45 -0.82
CA ALA A 780 9.36 -28.20 -0.35
C ALA A 780 8.02 -28.41 0.36
N LEU A 781 7.68 -27.48 1.29
CA LEU A 781 6.37 -27.41 1.90
C LEU A 781 5.51 -26.38 1.17
N LEU A 782 4.25 -26.71 0.97
CA LEU A 782 3.26 -25.69 0.65
C LEU A 782 3.03 -24.83 1.91
N PRO A 783 2.85 -23.52 1.76
CA PRO A 783 2.40 -22.70 2.88
C PRO A 783 1.02 -23.16 3.35
N PRO A 784 0.60 -22.84 4.59
CA PRO A 784 -0.69 -23.24 5.11
C PRO A 784 -1.83 -22.76 4.22
N GLY A 785 -2.69 -23.67 3.82
CA GLY A 785 -3.80 -23.39 2.93
C GLY A 785 -4.73 -24.59 2.79
N SER A 786 -5.78 -24.42 2.00
CA SER A 786 -6.77 -25.48 1.72
C SER A 786 -6.60 -25.99 0.30
N LEU A 787 -6.40 -27.30 0.14
CA LEU A 787 -6.39 -27.91 -1.19
C LEU A 787 -7.83 -27.96 -1.72
N LEU A 788 -8.05 -27.43 -2.91
CA LEU A 788 -9.33 -27.53 -3.60
C LEU A 788 -9.46 -28.92 -4.23
N THR A 789 -10.60 -29.56 -3.99
CA THR A 789 -10.96 -30.81 -4.64
C THR A 789 -11.85 -30.55 -5.84
N ASP A 790 -11.90 -31.51 -6.75
CA ASP A 790 -12.82 -31.44 -7.88
C ASP A 790 -14.27 -31.42 -7.37
N THR A 791 -15.04 -30.46 -7.82
CA THR A 791 -16.46 -30.42 -7.58
C THR A 791 -17.14 -31.34 -8.61
N PRO A 792 -18.00 -32.28 -8.20
CA PRO A 792 -18.77 -33.03 -9.18
C PRO A 792 -19.66 -32.06 -9.98
N PRO A 793 -19.83 -32.25 -11.28
CA PRO A 793 -20.72 -31.42 -12.08
C PRO A 793 -22.11 -31.39 -11.42
N PRO A 794 -22.81 -30.22 -11.40
CA PRO A 794 -24.15 -30.15 -10.91
C PRO A 794 -25.02 -31.16 -11.69
N PRO A 795 -25.99 -31.81 -11.05
CA PRO A 795 -26.92 -32.69 -11.75
C PRO A 795 -27.62 -31.89 -12.85
N PRO A 796 -27.88 -32.48 -14.01
CA PRO A 796 -28.59 -31.80 -15.08
C PRO A 796 -29.93 -31.26 -14.55
N PRO A 797 -30.37 -30.08 -15.02
CA PRO A 797 -31.63 -29.51 -14.59
C PRO A 797 -32.75 -30.52 -14.90
N GLN A 798 -33.57 -30.82 -13.90
CA GLN A 798 -34.75 -31.67 -14.00
C GLN A 798 -35.86 -30.97 -14.77
#